data_7ab179160572a7b6f13b33b056c9eb30
#
_entry.id   7ab179160572a7b6f13b33b056c9eb30
#
_cell.length_a   1.000
_cell.length_b   1.000
_cell.length_c   1.000
_cell.angle_alpha   90.00
_cell.angle_beta   90.00
_cell.angle_gamma   90.00
#
_symmetry.space_group_name_H-M   'P 1'
#
loop_
_entity.id
_entity.type
_entity.pdbx_description
1 polymer ?
#
loop_
_entity_poly.entity_id
_entity_poly.type
_entity_poly.pdbx_seq_one_letter_code
_entity_poly.pdbx_strand_id
1 'polypeptide(L)'
;MKNLDDNFLTLCNLWCEQQLSVESFEELQTLLRSDRELQRTFVEFAQLHGQLVWDAGVTAGSGLTCIPPDIASRSAIDGRFSNEGRQRKSRYSPKLVATMAACLLLAGVAAMSWHGRRVSQVAHNSTLPGDGQKPGFDSPPSGLAQPGNSHEDMTRNDKANELKPLPLNGVQPEVISSEIASADPDAGRPAKSVSPTSAGLDDASIIAEIDRLIAATWSDYGVVVADVADDHEWVRRCFLTLTGRIPSLPEASAFAASTSPRKRTALVVSLLDDLRYAENLSVTWTNLLIGRTNARQVDQEALYGFLQRQFRENRPWMETVGELVAAEGRSDQNGATNFLLAHLNDQATPATAVTARLFLGQQVQCTQCHDHPFAKDRRQDEFWSLNAFFKQAERRPLTVTAADGTSQNVWTLADTGSPGMTFYDTLRGQQKAVLPEFDGHTMLADDSRSRRAELVQLLAADSRQLVARAMVNRTWAQVFGHGFTSPIDDLGSHNPVSHPELLEFLTRSFAESDYDVRRLMRWLTLSRTFQLSSLQTEESVAVDDPQEGGTPLFSRAYPRPMGPEQVYDSIRIAIRSAADQPIDSSIGSTHRRQWVEQFVQSYGTDENDEQLAFEGNIAQAMLMMNGEDLQDAIPLTAVEVTKAVKENPQGILKSLERIAMATLNREPSEREEKIFRGHYRTLTHSMPTDVAIRTATEDMLWAYLNSSEFTSVH
;
A
#
# COMPACT_ATOMS: atom_id res chain seq x y z
N MET A 1 -36.70 -7.52 -12.52
CA MET A 1 -36.04 -6.73 -13.56
C MET A 1 -37.16 -6.07 -14.39
N LYS A 2 -37.45 -4.80 -14.12
CA LYS A 2 -38.32 -3.97 -14.94
C LYS A 2 -37.59 -3.69 -16.24
N ASN A 3 -38.31 -3.61 -17.35
CA ASN A 3 -37.81 -3.29 -18.68
C ASN A 3 -36.88 -2.08 -18.60
N LEU A 4 -35.57 -2.31 -18.66
CA LEU A 4 -34.62 -1.27 -18.93
C LEU A 4 -34.92 -0.73 -20.33
N ASP A 5 -34.91 0.58 -20.46
CA ASP A 5 -35.16 1.27 -21.72
C ASP A 5 -34.05 0.87 -22.71
N ASP A 6 -34.41 0.26 -23.83
CA ASP A 6 -33.47 -0.18 -24.89
C ASP A 6 -32.58 0.99 -25.36
N ASN A 7 -33.09 2.21 -25.28
CA ASN A 7 -32.35 3.43 -25.62
C ASN A 7 -31.19 3.68 -24.62
N PHE A 8 -31.45 3.50 -23.32
CA PHE A 8 -30.41 3.67 -22.29
C PHE A 8 -29.28 2.67 -22.47
N LEU A 9 -29.58 1.40 -22.72
CA LEU A 9 -28.55 0.37 -22.98
C LEU A 9 -27.77 0.64 -24.26
N THR A 10 -28.41 1.18 -25.29
CA THR A 10 -27.76 1.58 -26.54
C THR A 10 -26.77 2.73 -26.28
N LEU A 11 -27.15 3.73 -25.50
CA LEU A 11 -26.27 4.85 -25.10
C LEU A 11 -25.09 4.36 -24.25
N CYS A 12 -25.29 3.40 -23.34
CA CYS A 12 -24.23 2.78 -22.56
C CYS A 12 -23.22 2.03 -23.44
N ASN A 13 -23.70 1.26 -24.43
CA ASN A 13 -22.84 0.58 -25.41
C ASN A 13 -22.02 1.56 -26.24
N LEU A 14 -22.67 2.58 -26.82
CA LEU A 14 -21.98 3.61 -27.60
C LEU A 14 -20.92 4.36 -26.78
N TRP A 15 -21.20 4.57 -25.50
CA TRP A 15 -20.21 5.15 -24.57
C TRP A 15 -19.01 4.23 -24.37
N CYS A 16 -19.23 2.96 -24.12
CA CYS A 16 -18.15 1.96 -23.95
C CYS A 16 -17.30 1.79 -25.22
N GLU A 17 -17.92 1.90 -26.39
CA GLU A 17 -17.25 1.78 -27.69
C GLU A 17 -16.62 3.10 -28.18
N GLN A 18 -16.71 4.18 -27.37
CA GLN A 18 -16.22 5.53 -27.71
C GLN A 18 -16.86 6.11 -28.99
N GLN A 19 -18.08 5.72 -29.31
CA GLN A 19 -18.83 6.13 -30.49
C GLN A 19 -19.98 7.09 -30.18
N LEU A 20 -20.04 7.64 -28.95
CA LEU A 20 -21.13 8.50 -28.52
C LEU A 20 -21.03 9.88 -29.19
N SER A 21 -22.09 10.34 -29.86
CA SER A 21 -22.18 11.71 -30.37
C SER A 21 -22.41 12.71 -29.23
N VAL A 22 -22.17 14.01 -29.49
CA VAL A 22 -22.41 15.07 -28.50
C VAL A 22 -23.87 15.11 -28.04
N GLU A 23 -24.81 14.93 -28.95
CA GLU A 23 -26.25 14.91 -28.66
C GLU A 23 -26.63 13.68 -27.81
N SER A 24 -26.11 12.51 -28.16
CA SER A 24 -26.32 11.28 -27.38
C SER A 24 -25.66 11.31 -26.01
N PHE A 25 -24.56 12.04 -25.86
CA PHE A 25 -23.90 12.26 -24.57
C PHE A 25 -24.73 13.18 -23.64
N GLU A 26 -25.32 14.24 -24.16
CA GLU A 26 -26.24 15.09 -23.42
C GLU A 26 -27.52 14.34 -22.99
N GLU A 27 -28.01 13.46 -23.86
CA GLU A 27 -29.16 12.59 -23.56
C GLU A 27 -28.81 11.58 -22.43
N LEU A 28 -27.66 10.92 -22.51
CA LEU A 28 -27.17 10.02 -21.46
C LEU A 28 -26.99 10.75 -20.12
N GLN A 29 -26.37 11.93 -20.12
CA GLN A 29 -26.23 12.75 -18.92
C GLN A 29 -27.59 13.13 -18.31
N THR A 30 -28.57 13.46 -19.13
CA THR A 30 -29.90 13.81 -18.67
C THR A 30 -30.60 12.64 -17.98
N LEU A 31 -30.48 11.43 -18.56
CA LEU A 31 -31.01 10.21 -17.97
C LEU A 31 -30.31 9.88 -16.65
N LEU A 32 -28.98 9.97 -16.61
CA LEU A 32 -28.21 9.70 -15.39
C LEU A 32 -28.49 10.71 -14.27
N ARG A 33 -28.75 11.99 -14.59
CA ARG A 33 -29.10 13.00 -13.56
C ARG A 33 -30.49 12.84 -13.01
N SER A 34 -31.41 12.22 -13.73
CA SER A 34 -32.83 12.10 -13.38
C SER A 34 -33.16 10.85 -12.58
N ASP A 35 -32.35 9.80 -12.60
CA ASP A 35 -32.67 8.51 -12.01
C ASP A 35 -31.44 7.78 -11.42
N ARG A 36 -31.45 7.58 -10.09
CA ARG A 36 -30.40 6.86 -9.35
C ARG A 36 -30.29 5.37 -9.73
N GLU A 37 -31.37 4.74 -10.15
CA GLU A 37 -31.35 3.33 -10.58
C GLU A 37 -30.62 3.20 -11.92
N LEU A 38 -30.78 4.17 -12.82
CA LEU A 38 -30.04 4.24 -14.09
C LEU A 38 -28.54 4.52 -13.85
N GLN A 39 -28.20 5.38 -12.88
CA GLN A 39 -26.80 5.59 -12.49
C GLN A 39 -26.12 4.28 -12.05
N ARG A 40 -26.78 3.52 -11.18
CA ARG A 40 -26.26 2.23 -10.70
C ARG A 40 -26.10 1.22 -11.84
N THR A 41 -27.09 1.12 -12.71
CA THR A 41 -27.05 0.24 -13.86
C THR A 41 -25.96 0.62 -14.84
N PHE A 42 -25.72 1.93 -15.04
CA PHE A 42 -24.61 2.42 -15.88
C PHE A 42 -23.25 1.96 -15.34
N VAL A 43 -23.04 2.07 -14.01
CA VAL A 43 -21.80 1.61 -13.36
C VAL A 43 -21.61 0.11 -13.52
N GLU A 44 -22.65 -0.68 -13.24
CA GLU A 44 -22.60 -2.14 -13.40
C GLU A 44 -22.29 -2.54 -14.85
N PHE A 45 -22.86 -1.82 -15.83
CA PHE A 45 -22.63 -2.03 -17.25
C PHE A 45 -21.18 -1.69 -17.65
N ALA A 46 -20.65 -0.55 -17.20
CA ALA A 46 -19.28 -0.13 -17.47
C ALA A 46 -18.26 -1.10 -16.85
N GLN A 47 -18.52 -1.60 -15.63
CA GLN A 47 -17.69 -2.61 -14.99
C GLN A 47 -17.67 -3.93 -15.76
N LEU A 48 -18.84 -4.40 -16.20
CA LEU A 48 -18.94 -5.63 -16.99
C LEU A 48 -18.18 -5.49 -18.31
N HIS A 49 -18.31 -4.35 -18.99
CA HIS A 49 -17.58 -4.08 -20.23
C HIS A 49 -16.07 -4.07 -19.99
N GLY A 50 -15.60 -3.40 -18.93
CA GLY A 50 -14.19 -3.39 -18.55
C GLY A 50 -13.63 -4.78 -18.27
N GLN A 51 -14.38 -5.64 -17.57
CA GLN A 51 -13.99 -7.04 -17.33
C GLN A 51 -13.93 -7.84 -18.64
N LEU A 52 -14.90 -7.70 -19.51
CA LEU A 52 -14.93 -8.39 -20.82
C LEU A 52 -13.75 -7.97 -21.71
N VAL A 53 -13.39 -6.71 -21.72
CA VAL A 53 -12.23 -6.19 -22.46
C VAL A 53 -10.92 -6.75 -21.88
N TRP A 54 -10.81 -6.83 -20.56
CA TRP A 54 -9.67 -7.42 -19.86
C TRP A 54 -9.54 -8.91 -20.14
N ASP A 55 -10.63 -9.69 -19.99
CA ASP A 55 -10.65 -11.12 -20.23
C ASP A 55 -10.40 -11.49 -21.71
N ALA A 56 -10.74 -10.58 -22.64
CA ALA A 56 -10.42 -10.74 -24.06
C ALA A 56 -8.94 -10.48 -24.40
N GLY A 57 -8.09 -10.11 -23.43
CA GLY A 57 -6.65 -9.91 -23.62
C GLY A 57 -6.30 -8.70 -24.49
N VAL A 58 -7.21 -7.75 -24.62
CA VAL A 58 -6.97 -6.48 -25.29
C VAL A 58 -6.30 -5.55 -24.30
N THR A 59 -4.96 -5.58 -24.24
CA THR A 59 -4.20 -4.55 -23.55
C THR A 59 -4.44 -3.23 -24.26
N ALA A 60 -5.17 -2.35 -23.64
CA ALA A 60 -5.43 -1.01 -24.11
C ALA A 60 -4.15 -0.18 -24.02
N GLY A 61 -3.32 -0.27 -25.03
CA GLY A 61 -2.26 0.70 -25.33
C GLY A 61 -2.84 1.91 -26.05
N SER A 62 -3.73 2.64 -25.41
CA SER A 62 -4.11 4.00 -25.83
C SER A 62 -4.95 4.61 -24.71
N GLY A 63 -4.45 5.72 -24.16
CA GLY A 63 -5.09 6.44 -23.06
C GLY A 63 -6.57 6.72 -23.34
N LEU A 64 -7.41 6.26 -22.45
CA LEU A 64 -8.83 6.58 -22.38
C LEU A 64 -9.01 8.05 -22.02
N THR A 65 -8.93 8.94 -23.00
CA THR A 65 -9.49 10.29 -22.88
C THR A 65 -10.96 10.25 -23.23
N CYS A 66 -11.82 10.15 -22.21
CA CYS A 66 -13.27 10.22 -22.36
C CYS A 66 -13.80 11.62 -22.70
N ILE A 67 -13.17 12.33 -23.61
CA ILE A 67 -13.64 13.62 -24.12
C ILE A 67 -13.72 13.52 -25.64
N PRO A 68 -14.91 13.72 -26.27
CA PRO A 68 -15.01 13.77 -27.72
C PRO A 68 -14.13 14.90 -28.27
N PRO A 69 -13.40 14.69 -29.39
CA PRO A 69 -12.47 15.67 -29.93
C PRO A 69 -13.08 17.02 -30.32
N ASP A 70 -14.38 17.12 -30.44
CA ASP A 70 -15.07 18.36 -30.83
C ASP A 70 -15.35 19.35 -29.68
N ILE A 71 -15.17 18.97 -28.42
CA ILE A 71 -15.32 19.91 -27.29
C ILE A 71 -14.04 20.72 -27.04
N ALA A 72 -12.89 20.20 -27.43
CA ALA A 72 -11.60 20.92 -27.33
C ALA A 72 -11.46 22.03 -28.37
N SER A 73 -12.25 22.03 -29.46
CA SER A 73 -12.11 23.00 -30.56
C SER A 73 -12.98 24.25 -30.43
N ARG A 74 -13.88 24.36 -29.44
CA ARG A 74 -14.76 25.53 -29.26
C ARG A 74 -14.21 26.66 -28.37
N SER A 75 -13.02 26.53 -27.81
CA SER A 75 -12.38 27.59 -26.99
C SER A 75 -11.26 28.34 -27.70
N ALA A 76 -11.04 28.14 -28.99
CA ALA A 76 -10.04 28.86 -29.77
C ALA A 76 -10.73 29.79 -30.82
N ILE A 77 -11.20 30.95 -30.37
CA ILE A 77 -11.47 32.08 -31.25
C ILE A 77 -10.48 33.16 -30.88
N ASP A 78 -9.73 33.55 -31.94
CA ASP A 78 -8.83 34.68 -32.10
C ASP A 78 -7.41 34.62 -31.54
N GLY A 79 -6.51 34.29 -32.46
CA GLY A 79 -5.09 34.56 -32.34
C GLY A 79 -4.32 34.05 -33.58
N ARG A 80 -4.23 34.88 -34.62
CA ARG A 80 -3.39 34.61 -35.81
C ARG A 80 -1.94 34.36 -35.40
N PHE A 81 -1.40 33.18 -35.69
CA PHE A 81 0.04 33.01 -35.98
C PHE A 81 0.24 31.98 -37.09
N SER A 82 1.08 32.37 -38.01
CA SER A 82 1.42 31.70 -39.24
C SER A 82 2.09 30.33 -39.04
N ASN A 83 1.58 29.37 -39.77
CA ASN A 83 2.03 27.99 -39.84
C ASN A 83 3.17 27.89 -40.87
N GLU A 84 4.40 27.62 -40.44
CA GLU A 84 5.40 27.03 -41.33
C GLU A 84 5.68 25.60 -40.89
N GLY A 85 5.21 24.69 -41.71
CA GLY A 85 5.22 23.26 -41.45
C GLY A 85 6.60 22.62 -41.57
N ARG A 86 6.93 21.79 -40.64
CA ARG A 86 7.87 20.66 -40.81
C ARG A 86 7.13 19.35 -40.65
N GLN A 87 6.70 18.80 -41.75
CA GLN A 87 6.27 17.39 -41.86
C GLN A 87 7.49 16.48 -41.59
N ARG A 88 7.52 15.82 -40.49
CA ARG A 88 8.37 14.62 -40.28
C ARG A 88 7.77 13.46 -41.09
N LYS A 89 8.40 13.11 -42.19
CA LYS A 89 8.04 11.93 -42.99
C LYS A 89 8.28 10.67 -42.15
N SER A 90 7.22 9.89 -41.92
CA SER A 90 7.29 8.54 -41.41
C SER A 90 8.30 7.70 -42.21
N ARG A 91 9.21 7.01 -41.54
CA ARG A 91 10.27 6.18 -42.13
C ARG A 91 9.80 4.80 -42.58
N TYR A 92 8.52 4.47 -42.48
CA TYR A 92 8.00 3.19 -42.91
C TYR A 92 7.13 3.33 -44.16
N SER A 93 7.45 2.49 -45.18
CA SER A 93 6.65 2.49 -46.41
C SER A 93 5.30 1.80 -46.15
N PRO A 94 4.21 2.27 -46.77
CA PRO A 94 2.90 1.66 -46.59
C PRO A 94 2.84 0.17 -46.95
N LYS A 95 3.77 -0.32 -47.78
CA LYS A 95 3.91 -1.74 -48.12
C LYS A 95 4.42 -2.58 -46.95
N LEU A 96 5.27 -2.04 -46.07
CA LEU A 96 5.79 -2.75 -44.90
C LEU A 96 4.72 -2.91 -43.83
N VAL A 97 3.90 -1.89 -43.60
CA VAL A 97 2.77 -1.94 -42.67
C VAL A 97 1.70 -2.95 -43.13
N ALA A 98 1.40 -2.97 -44.43
CA ALA A 98 0.46 -3.94 -45.01
C ALA A 98 0.97 -5.39 -44.91
N THR A 99 2.30 -5.60 -45.05
CA THR A 99 2.89 -6.93 -44.93
C THR A 99 2.89 -7.41 -43.48
N MET A 100 3.14 -6.54 -42.51
CA MET A 100 3.06 -6.89 -41.07
C MET A 100 1.61 -7.22 -40.66
N ALA A 101 0.62 -6.45 -41.12
CA ALA A 101 -0.78 -6.73 -40.85
C ALA A 101 -1.21 -8.07 -41.45
N ALA A 102 -0.79 -8.41 -42.69
CA ALA A 102 -1.07 -9.70 -43.32
C ALA A 102 -0.41 -10.88 -42.59
N CYS A 103 0.82 -10.72 -42.07
CA CYS A 103 1.50 -11.73 -41.26
C CYS A 103 0.79 -11.99 -39.92
N LEU A 104 0.29 -10.96 -39.27
CA LEU A 104 -0.47 -11.09 -38.02
C LEU A 104 -1.80 -11.78 -38.22
N LEU A 105 -2.51 -11.49 -39.33
CA LEU A 105 -3.74 -12.17 -39.70
C LEU A 105 -3.51 -13.68 -40.01
N LEU A 106 -2.42 -14.01 -40.71
CA LEU A 106 -2.07 -15.40 -41.01
C LEU A 106 -1.65 -16.16 -39.73
N ALA A 107 -0.97 -15.53 -38.81
CA ALA A 107 -0.63 -16.11 -37.51
C ALA A 107 -1.87 -16.34 -36.64
N GLY A 108 -2.87 -15.44 -36.66
CA GLY A 108 -4.15 -15.60 -35.99
C GLY A 108 -4.97 -16.78 -36.54
N VAL A 109 -5.02 -16.91 -37.86
CA VAL A 109 -5.73 -18.04 -38.52
C VAL A 109 -5.02 -19.37 -38.25
N ALA A 110 -3.68 -19.39 -38.20
CA ALA A 110 -2.90 -20.58 -37.85
C ALA A 110 -3.13 -20.99 -36.37
N ALA A 111 -3.19 -20.02 -35.45
CA ALA A 111 -3.50 -20.27 -34.04
C ALA A 111 -4.92 -20.83 -33.82
N MET A 112 -5.91 -20.27 -34.51
CA MET A 112 -7.27 -20.81 -34.48
C MET A 112 -7.39 -22.22 -35.04
N SER A 113 -6.65 -22.51 -36.15
CA SER A 113 -6.64 -23.86 -36.77
C SER A 113 -5.96 -24.88 -35.87
N TRP A 114 -4.94 -24.45 -35.12
CA TRP A 114 -4.23 -25.32 -34.16
C TRP A 114 -5.08 -25.60 -32.92
N HIS A 115 -5.79 -24.61 -32.42
CA HIS A 115 -6.74 -24.75 -31.29
C HIS A 115 -7.92 -25.65 -31.66
N GLY A 116 -8.50 -25.47 -32.85
CA GLY A 116 -9.56 -26.34 -33.38
C GLY A 116 -9.14 -27.82 -33.54
N ARG A 117 -7.89 -28.10 -33.93
CA ARG A 117 -7.35 -29.46 -33.98
C ARG A 117 -7.16 -30.11 -32.61
N ARG A 118 -6.77 -29.33 -31.58
CA ARG A 118 -6.68 -29.86 -30.20
C ARG A 118 -8.05 -30.23 -29.64
N VAL A 119 -9.08 -29.42 -29.87
CA VAL A 119 -10.44 -29.72 -29.41
C VAL A 119 -11.00 -30.97 -30.12
N SER A 120 -10.70 -31.16 -31.38
CA SER A 120 -11.13 -32.37 -32.13
C SER A 120 -10.39 -33.65 -31.69
N GLN A 121 -9.13 -33.55 -31.25
CA GLN A 121 -8.41 -34.72 -30.73
C GLN A 121 -8.87 -35.15 -29.33
N VAL A 122 -9.34 -34.21 -28.50
CA VAL A 122 -9.91 -34.54 -27.19
C VAL A 122 -11.31 -35.19 -27.33
N ALA A 123 -12.09 -34.79 -28.36
CA ALA A 123 -13.40 -35.36 -28.60
C ALA A 123 -13.35 -36.77 -29.26
N HIS A 124 -12.24 -37.16 -29.86
CA HIS A 124 -12.10 -38.49 -30.50
C HIS A 124 -11.55 -39.58 -29.54
N ASN A 125 -11.06 -39.24 -28.37
CA ASN A 125 -10.57 -40.22 -27.39
C ASN A 125 -11.59 -40.61 -26.31
N SER A 126 -12.86 -40.24 -26.44
CA SER A 126 -13.94 -40.56 -25.49
C SER A 126 -15.00 -41.51 -26.02
N THR A 127 -14.71 -42.34 -27.04
CA THR A 127 -15.55 -43.45 -27.42
C THR A 127 -14.99 -44.77 -26.91
N LEU A 128 -15.62 -45.28 -25.84
CA LEU A 128 -15.44 -46.64 -25.32
C LEU A 128 -16.00 -47.68 -26.32
N PRO A 129 -15.30 -48.79 -26.56
CA PRO A 129 -15.91 -49.98 -27.14
C PRO A 129 -16.54 -50.83 -26.04
N GLY A 130 -17.77 -51.23 -26.23
CA GLY A 130 -18.50 -52.18 -25.41
C GLY A 130 -18.12 -53.60 -25.69
N ASP A 131 -18.53 -54.43 -24.75
CA ASP A 131 -18.71 -55.88 -24.72
C ASP A 131 -17.50 -56.83 -24.64
N GLY A 132 -17.51 -57.61 -23.55
CA GLY A 132 -16.86 -58.92 -23.49
C GLY A 132 -16.41 -59.39 -22.13
N GLN A 133 -17.31 -60.09 -21.45
CA GLN A 133 -17.03 -61.17 -20.46
C GLN A 133 -16.46 -60.82 -19.04
N LYS A 134 -17.35 -61.07 -18.07
CA LYS A 134 -17.01 -61.33 -16.63
C LYS A 134 -16.20 -62.63 -16.47
N PRO A 135 -15.36 -62.71 -15.45
CA PRO A 135 -15.72 -63.58 -14.35
C PRO A 135 -15.61 -62.87 -12.96
N GLY A 136 -16.50 -63.31 -12.08
CA GLY A 136 -16.67 -62.80 -10.76
C GLY A 136 -15.59 -63.25 -9.77
N PHE A 137 -15.44 -62.49 -8.75
CA PHE A 137 -15.00 -62.95 -7.43
C PHE A 137 -15.68 -62.14 -6.31
N ASP A 138 -16.02 -62.88 -5.29
CA ASP A 138 -16.93 -62.70 -4.20
C ASP A 138 -16.72 -61.48 -3.29
N SER A 139 -17.85 -60.93 -2.88
CA SER A 139 -17.99 -60.05 -1.72
C SER A 139 -18.06 -60.87 -0.44
N PRO A 140 -17.52 -60.47 0.69
CA PRO A 140 -17.95 -60.91 2.00
C PRO A 140 -18.90 -59.91 2.65
N PRO A 141 -19.73 -60.39 3.59
CA PRO A 141 -21.01 -59.79 3.94
C PRO A 141 -20.97 -58.77 5.06
N SER A 142 -21.93 -57.90 5.03
CA SER A 142 -22.40 -57.04 6.10
C SER A 142 -22.93 -57.83 7.30
N GLY A 143 -22.55 -57.43 8.49
CA GLY A 143 -23.10 -57.90 9.75
C GLY A 143 -23.21 -56.79 10.79
N LEU A 144 -24.40 -56.29 10.94
CA LEU A 144 -24.89 -55.48 12.05
C LEU A 144 -24.92 -56.29 13.36
N ALA A 145 -24.49 -55.69 14.47
CA ALA A 145 -25.16 -55.82 15.78
C ALA A 145 -24.58 -54.84 16.83
N GLN A 146 -25.37 -53.97 17.37
CA GLN A 146 -25.44 -53.59 18.77
C GLN A 146 -26.51 -54.46 19.42
N PRO A 147 -26.69 -54.54 20.76
CA PRO A 147 -26.15 -53.83 21.94
C PRO A 147 -25.89 -54.75 23.15
N GLY A 148 -25.49 -54.21 24.29
CA GLY A 148 -25.62 -54.91 25.54
C GLY A 148 -24.78 -54.36 26.71
N ASN A 149 -25.45 -53.65 27.60
CA ASN A 149 -25.02 -53.40 28.98
C ASN A 149 -24.80 -54.70 29.76
N SER A 150 -23.77 -54.77 30.58
CA SER A 150 -23.87 -55.36 31.92
C SER A 150 -22.68 -54.96 32.78
N HIS A 151 -23.00 -54.53 33.99
CA HIS A 151 -22.17 -54.40 35.17
C HIS A 151 -21.50 -55.75 35.52
N GLU A 152 -20.29 -55.70 36.05
CA GLU A 152 -19.91 -56.43 37.24
C GLU A 152 -18.51 -55.97 37.71
N ASP A 153 -18.51 -55.65 38.92
CA ASP A 153 -17.68 -55.43 40.04
C ASP A 153 -16.54 -56.51 40.18
N MET A 154 -15.32 -56.10 40.56
CA MET A 154 -14.49 -56.74 41.54
C MET A 154 -13.19 -56.00 41.85
N THR A 155 -13.20 -55.27 42.89
CA THR A 155 -12.31 -55.22 44.08
C THR A 155 -10.83 -55.64 43.98
N ARG A 156 -10.03 -54.72 44.54
CA ARG A 156 -8.88 -54.88 45.45
C ARG A 156 -7.49 -55.20 44.88
N ASN A 157 -6.55 -54.34 45.05
CA ASN A 157 -5.56 -54.41 46.14
C ASN A 157 -4.70 -53.15 46.29
N ASP A 158 -4.64 -52.73 47.55
CA ASP A 158 -3.83 -51.66 48.12
C ASP A 158 -2.32 -51.88 47.98
N LYS A 159 -1.54 -50.85 47.83
CA LYS A 159 -0.43 -50.59 48.75
C LYS A 159 -0.03 -49.08 48.70
N ALA A 160 -0.29 -48.47 49.82
CA ALA A 160 0.16 -47.16 50.21
C ALA A 160 1.68 -47.03 50.31
N ASN A 161 2.20 -45.87 50.05
CA ASN A 161 3.39 -45.42 50.76
C ASN A 161 3.21 -43.92 51.08
N GLU A 162 2.93 -43.69 52.36
CA GLU A 162 2.90 -42.42 53.05
C GLU A 162 4.31 -41.81 53.12
N LEU A 163 4.40 -40.51 52.88
CA LEU A 163 5.42 -39.67 53.49
C LEU A 163 4.76 -38.40 54.06
N LYS A 164 4.96 -38.24 55.36
CA LYS A 164 4.40 -37.24 56.24
C LYS A 164 4.90 -35.81 56.01
N PRO A 165 4.10 -34.79 56.36
CA PRO A 165 4.50 -33.38 56.35
C PRO A 165 5.22 -32.98 57.64
N LEU A 166 6.15 -32.03 57.55
CA LEU A 166 6.78 -31.31 58.66
C LEU A 166 6.19 -29.89 58.82
N PRO A 167 6.25 -29.31 60.05
CA PRO A 167 5.23 -28.40 60.54
C PRO A 167 5.45 -26.92 60.28
N LEU A 168 4.35 -26.19 60.20
CA LEU A 168 4.17 -24.76 60.27
C LEU A 168 4.57 -24.26 61.68
N ASN A 169 5.39 -23.19 61.71
CA ASN A 169 5.43 -22.30 62.87
C ASN A 169 5.00 -20.91 62.43
N GLY A 170 4.02 -20.42 63.14
CA GLY A 170 3.27 -19.22 62.85
C GLY A 170 3.99 -17.91 63.20
N VAL A 171 3.57 -16.89 62.50
CA VAL A 171 3.52 -15.51 63.00
C VAL A 171 2.20 -14.92 62.49
N GLN A 172 1.45 -14.30 63.42
CA GLN A 172 0.13 -13.72 63.21
C GLN A 172 0.21 -12.37 62.47
N PRO A 173 -0.92 -11.87 61.93
CA PRO A 173 -0.97 -10.74 61.00
C PRO A 173 -1.09 -9.39 61.69
N GLU A 174 -0.33 -8.44 61.23
CA GLU A 174 -0.65 -7.01 61.43
C GLU A 174 -1.39 -6.46 60.24
N VAL A 175 -2.54 -5.90 60.55
CA VAL A 175 -3.45 -5.16 59.65
C VAL A 175 -2.86 -3.81 59.39
N ILE A 176 -2.49 -3.48 58.16
CA ILE A 176 -2.38 -2.10 57.70
C ILE A 176 -3.18 -1.98 56.40
N SER A 177 -4.18 -1.10 56.50
CA SER A 177 -5.06 -0.69 55.42
C SER A 177 -4.34 0.20 54.40
N SER A 178 -4.85 0.14 53.21
CA SER A 178 -4.94 1.19 52.18
C SER A 178 -3.83 1.35 51.17
N GLU A 179 -4.33 1.52 49.98
CA GLU A 179 -3.80 2.03 48.71
C GLU A 179 -3.24 1.00 47.75
N ILE A 180 -4.17 0.57 46.89
CA ILE A 180 -3.89 -0.07 45.62
C ILE A 180 -3.34 1.01 44.69
N ALA A 181 -2.02 1.14 44.63
CA ALA A 181 -1.36 1.76 43.50
C ALA A 181 -0.98 0.64 42.52
N SER A 182 -1.51 0.70 41.32
CA SER A 182 -1.15 -0.15 40.21
C SER A 182 0.36 -0.01 39.94
N ALA A 183 1.13 -1.03 40.26
CA ALA A 183 2.56 -1.10 39.95
C ALA A 183 2.70 -1.53 38.49
N ASP A 184 3.30 -0.64 37.69
CA ASP A 184 3.81 -0.87 36.36
C ASP A 184 4.96 -1.90 36.45
N PRO A 185 4.94 -3.03 35.73
CA PRO A 185 5.98 -4.05 35.83
C PRO A 185 7.33 -3.69 35.22
N ASP A 186 7.51 -2.45 34.69
CA ASP A 186 8.75 -2.05 34.01
C ASP A 186 9.61 -1.01 34.75
N ALA A 187 9.34 -0.73 36.04
CA ALA A 187 10.14 0.21 36.85
C ALA A 187 11.35 -0.48 37.47
N GLY A 188 12.33 -0.90 36.68
CA GLY A 188 13.53 -1.51 37.21
C GLY A 188 14.71 -1.77 36.28
N ARG A 189 14.66 -1.33 35.01
CA ARG A 189 15.86 -1.37 34.17
C ARG A 189 16.62 -0.05 34.24
N PRO A 190 17.88 -0.06 34.65
CA PRO A 190 18.71 1.13 34.56
C PRO A 190 18.86 1.51 33.09
N ALA A 191 18.62 2.79 32.78
CA ALA A 191 18.94 3.37 31.49
C ALA A 191 20.37 2.96 31.12
N LYS A 192 20.55 2.19 30.06
CA LYS A 192 21.86 1.90 29.47
C LYS A 192 22.49 3.23 29.15
N SER A 193 23.55 3.58 29.87
CA SER A 193 24.44 4.65 29.48
C SER A 193 24.93 4.37 28.08
N VAL A 194 24.56 5.22 27.13
CA VAL A 194 25.08 5.19 25.76
C VAL A 194 26.55 5.51 25.85
N SER A 195 27.38 4.50 25.80
CA SER A 195 28.80 4.66 25.54
C SER A 195 28.99 5.17 24.13
N PRO A 196 29.76 6.21 23.87
CA PRO A 196 30.03 6.67 22.51
C PRO A 196 30.99 5.67 21.85
N THR A 197 30.40 4.73 21.08
CA THR A 197 31.18 3.79 20.27
C THR A 197 30.93 4.11 18.83
N SER A 198 32.02 4.39 18.11
CA SER A 198 32.18 4.76 16.71
C SER A 198 31.68 6.16 16.32
N ALA A 199 32.60 6.97 15.82
CA ALA A 199 32.34 8.25 15.18
C ALA A 199 31.63 8.01 13.81
N GLY A 200 30.36 7.65 13.83
CA GLY A 200 29.50 7.74 12.66
C GLY A 200 29.41 9.20 12.21
N LEU A 201 29.31 9.42 10.91
CA LEU A 201 29.07 10.75 10.35
C LEU A 201 27.87 11.41 11.03
N ASP A 202 27.95 12.72 11.28
CA ASP A 202 26.79 13.47 11.75
C ASP A 202 25.73 13.59 10.65
N ASP A 203 24.50 13.90 11.02
CA ASP A 203 23.39 13.99 10.07
C ASP A 203 23.66 14.99 8.93
N ALA A 204 24.35 16.09 9.21
CA ALA A 204 24.68 17.11 8.21
C ALA A 204 25.67 16.56 7.17
N SER A 205 26.65 15.78 7.61
CA SER A 205 27.63 15.14 6.73
C SER A 205 26.97 14.07 5.84
N ILE A 206 26.03 13.30 6.41
CA ILE A 206 25.27 12.29 5.65
C ILE A 206 24.40 12.96 4.58
N ILE A 207 23.67 14.01 4.93
CA ILE A 207 22.85 14.77 3.99
C ILE A 207 23.70 15.38 2.88
N ALA A 208 24.86 15.97 3.24
CA ALA A 208 25.78 16.55 2.25
C ALA A 208 26.32 15.50 1.27
N GLU A 209 26.56 14.27 1.72
CA GLU A 209 27.01 13.18 0.85
C GLU A 209 25.89 12.66 -0.06
N ILE A 210 24.64 12.56 0.45
CA ILE A 210 23.45 12.28 -0.40
C ILE A 210 23.38 13.32 -1.53
N ASP A 211 23.45 14.60 -1.19
CA ASP A 211 23.35 15.70 -2.15
C ASP A 211 24.51 15.67 -3.16
N ARG A 212 25.72 15.33 -2.72
CA ARG A 212 26.88 15.19 -3.58
C ARG A 212 26.72 14.05 -4.60
N LEU A 213 26.27 12.87 -4.15
CA LEU A 213 26.11 11.69 -4.98
C LEU A 213 25.01 11.89 -6.04
N ILE A 214 23.89 12.47 -5.65
CA ILE A 214 22.81 12.81 -6.59
C ILE A 214 23.28 13.89 -7.58
N ALA A 215 23.97 14.94 -7.12
CA ALA A 215 24.46 15.99 -7.99
C ALA A 215 25.49 15.47 -9.03
N ALA A 216 26.29 14.48 -8.67
CA ALA A 216 27.19 13.81 -9.62
C ALA A 216 26.39 13.11 -10.74
N THR A 217 25.32 12.40 -10.39
CA THR A 217 24.42 11.76 -11.37
C THR A 217 23.79 12.82 -12.30
N TRP A 218 23.29 13.94 -11.77
CA TRP A 218 22.74 15.01 -12.61
C TRP A 218 23.77 15.55 -13.62
N SER A 219 25.02 15.70 -13.17
CA SER A 219 26.10 16.13 -14.04
C SER A 219 26.43 15.12 -15.14
N ASP A 220 26.47 13.84 -14.79
CA ASP A 220 26.81 12.74 -15.72
C ASP A 220 25.76 12.59 -16.83
N TYR A 221 24.48 12.80 -16.49
CA TYR A 221 23.38 12.75 -17.45
C TYR A 221 23.08 14.11 -18.10
N GLY A 222 23.71 15.20 -17.64
CA GLY A 222 23.46 16.54 -18.16
C GLY A 222 22.03 17.02 -17.99
N VAL A 223 21.34 16.54 -16.94
CA VAL A 223 19.94 16.87 -16.71
C VAL A 223 19.77 18.26 -16.07
N VAL A 224 18.77 19.00 -16.51
CA VAL A 224 18.38 20.29 -15.91
C VAL A 224 17.58 20.02 -14.63
N VAL A 225 18.13 20.44 -13.50
CA VAL A 225 17.51 20.24 -12.17
C VAL A 225 16.45 21.30 -11.96
N ALA A 226 15.29 20.90 -11.42
CA ALA A 226 14.21 21.80 -11.05
C ALA A 226 14.64 22.82 -9.98
N ASP A 227 13.97 23.95 -9.95
CA ASP A 227 14.12 24.94 -8.89
C ASP A 227 13.68 24.37 -7.53
N VAL A 228 14.03 25.07 -6.47
CA VAL A 228 13.55 24.75 -5.13
C VAL A 228 12.04 25.00 -5.06
N ALA A 229 11.30 24.03 -4.54
CA ALA A 229 9.86 24.15 -4.29
C ALA A 229 9.54 25.37 -3.41
N ASP A 230 8.46 26.04 -3.71
CA ASP A 230 7.94 27.07 -2.83
C ASP A 230 7.48 26.48 -1.47
N ASP A 231 7.13 27.33 -0.54
CA ASP A 231 6.79 26.89 0.80
C ASP A 231 5.46 26.13 0.86
N HIS A 232 4.52 26.41 -0.03
CA HIS A 232 3.21 25.77 -0.09
C HIS A 232 3.32 24.34 -0.64
N GLU A 233 4.03 24.15 -1.73
CA GLU A 233 4.35 22.84 -2.29
C GLU A 233 5.14 22.00 -1.28
N TRP A 234 6.20 22.58 -0.72
CA TRP A 234 7.08 21.87 0.17
C TRP A 234 6.40 21.42 1.48
N VAL A 235 5.62 22.30 2.13
CA VAL A 235 4.94 21.97 3.39
C VAL A 235 3.89 20.87 3.19
N ARG A 236 3.14 20.92 2.09
CA ARG A 236 2.18 19.89 1.72
C ARG A 236 2.87 18.53 1.56
N ARG A 237 3.94 18.45 0.76
CA ARG A 237 4.74 17.26 0.56
C ARG A 237 5.29 16.72 1.87
N CYS A 238 5.81 17.58 2.72
CA CYS A 238 6.39 17.19 4.02
C CYS A 238 5.35 16.55 4.93
N PHE A 239 4.16 17.13 5.09
CA PHE A 239 3.09 16.56 5.89
C PHE A 239 2.59 15.23 5.33
N LEU A 240 2.34 15.15 4.02
CA LEU A 240 1.89 13.91 3.37
C LEU A 240 2.91 12.78 3.51
N THR A 241 4.19 13.09 3.36
CA THR A 241 5.26 12.08 3.47
C THR A 241 5.44 11.60 4.90
N LEU A 242 5.44 12.48 5.88
CA LEU A 242 5.75 12.13 7.27
C LEU A 242 4.50 11.70 8.05
N THR A 243 3.38 12.42 7.90
CA THR A 243 2.19 12.20 8.72
C THR A 243 1.00 11.61 7.98
N GLY A 244 1.13 11.36 6.67
CA GLY A 244 0.08 10.73 5.86
C GLY A 244 -1.15 11.62 5.64
N ARG A 245 -1.05 12.94 5.83
CA ARG A 245 -2.16 13.91 5.63
C ARG A 245 -1.65 15.24 5.10
N ILE A 246 -2.53 16.06 4.57
CA ILE A 246 -2.21 17.45 4.27
C ILE A 246 -2.07 18.28 5.58
N PRO A 247 -1.31 19.40 5.55
CA PRO A 247 -1.37 20.35 6.65
C PRO A 247 -2.76 20.99 6.74
N SER A 248 -3.21 21.29 7.94
CA SER A 248 -4.40 22.12 8.14
C SER A 248 -4.14 23.56 7.71
N LEU A 249 -5.20 24.35 7.49
CA LEU A 249 -5.08 25.77 7.13
C LEU A 249 -4.22 26.56 8.13
N PRO A 250 -4.36 26.40 9.48
CA PRO A 250 -3.48 27.07 10.42
C PRO A 250 -2.02 26.62 10.31
N GLU A 251 -1.74 25.32 10.11
CA GLU A 251 -0.38 24.79 9.97
C GLU A 251 0.29 25.32 8.70
N ALA A 252 -0.41 25.26 7.55
CA ALA A 252 0.12 25.78 6.28
C ALA A 252 0.36 27.29 6.34
N SER A 253 -0.60 28.05 6.86
CA SER A 253 -0.48 29.51 7.00
C SER A 253 0.63 29.93 7.96
N ALA A 254 0.79 29.25 9.09
CA ALA A 254 1.87 29.54 10.04
C ALA A 254 3.25 29.24 9.44
N PHE A 255 3.36 28.15 8.65
CA PHE A 255 4.62 27.83 7.97
C PHE A 255 4.96 28.86 6.89
N ALA A 256 4.00 29.23 6.04
CA ALA A 256 4.19 30.23 4.98
C ALA A 256 4.58 31.61 5.57
N ALA A 257 3.94 32.03 6.67
CA ALA A 257 4.23 33.30 7.34
C ALA A 257 5.58 33.32 8.05
N SER A 258 6.21 32.18 8.32
CA SER A 258 7.49 32.11 9.02
C SER A 258 8.65 32.58 8.14
N THR A 259 9.43 33.56 8.61
CA THR A 259 10.63 34.06 7.95
C THR A 259 11.93 33.38 8.43
N SER A 260 11.82 32.37 9.31
CA SER A 260 12.98 31.68 9.83
C SER A 260 13.73 30.91 8.74
N PRO A 261 15.05 31.06 8.59
CA PRO A 261 15.82 30.29 7.62
C PRO A 261 15.89 28.79 7.94
N ARG A 262 15.52 28.40 9.17
CA ARG A 262 15.51 27.01 9.64
C ARG A 262 14.09 26.43 9.70
N LYS A 263 13.08 27.08 9.11
CA LYS A 263 11.68 26.64 9.23
C LYS A 263 11.44 25.22 8.70
N ARG A 264 12.08 24.86 7.58
CA ARG A 264 11.96 23.51 7.00
C ARG A 264 12.55 22.44 7.91
N THR A 265 13.76 22.67 8.45
CA THR A 265 14.39 21.75 9.43
C THR A 265 13.55 21.63 10.71
N ALA A 266 13.07 22.75 11.24
CA ALA A 266 12.24 22.75 12.44
C ALA A 266 10.93 21.99 12.23
N LEU A 267 10.28 22.14 11.08
CA LEU A 267 9.07 21.41 10.75
C LEU A 267 9.33 19.90 10.63
N VAL A 268 10.37 19.47 9.90
CA VAL A 268 10.71 18.04 9.78
C VAL A 268 10.93 17.42 11.17
N VAL A 269 11.69 18.07 12.04
CA VAL A 269 11.91 17.56 13.41
C VAL A 269 10.59 17.46 14.17
N SER A 270 9.75 18.49 14.10
CA SER A 270 8.45 18.49 14.78
C SER A 270 7.52 17.38 14.28
N LEU A 271 7.47 17.14 12.96
CA LEU A 271 6.61 16.09 12.38
C LEU A 271 7.14 14.68 12.67
N LEU A 272 8.46 14.49 12.75
CA LEU A 272 9.05 13.20 13.13
C LEU A 272 8.79 12.84 14.60
N ASP A 273 8.56 13.85 15.46
CA ASP A 273 8.19 13.66 16.86
C ASP A 273 6.67 13.60 17.08
N ASP A 274 5.87 13.89 16.06
CA ASP A 274 4.41 13.80 16.11
C ASP A 274 3.95 12.33 16.16
N LEU A 275 2.93 12.04 16.96
CA LEU A 275 2.30 10.72 17.04
C LEU A 275 1.82 10.21 15.67
N ARG A 276 1.38 11.11 14.81
CA ARG A 276 0.90 10.78 13.45
C ARG A 276 1.98 10.21 12.54
N TYR A 277 3.26 10.52 12.79
CA TYR A 277 4.37 9.87 12.09
C TYR A 277 4.39 8.36 12.36
N ALA A 278 4.30 7.98 13.63
CA ALA A 278 4.27 6.57 14.01
C ALA A 278 2.99 5.88 13.49
N GLU A 279 1.85 6.57 13.53
CA GLU A 279 0.58 6.06 12.99
C GLU A 279 0.65 5.82 11.48
N ASN A 280 1.19 6.77 10.71
CA ASN A 280 1.35 6.66 9.25
C ASN A 280 2.24 5.47 8.86
N LEU A 281 3.39 5.31 9.52
CA LEU A 281 4.26 4.16 9.29
C LEU A 281 3.60 2.85 9.71
N SER A 282 2.85 2.84 10.82
CA SER A 282 2.17 1.63 11.30
C SER A 282 1.09 1.16 10.34
N VAL A 283 0.32 2.07 9.77
CA VAL A 283 -0.66 1.74 8.71
C VAL A 283 0.05 1.17 7.49
N THR A 284 1.10 1.83 7.02
CA THR A 284 1.88 1.40 5.86
C THR A 284 2.44 -0.02 6.06
N TRP A 285 3.12 -0.25 7.19
CA TRP A 285 3.73 -1.54 7.47
C TRP A 285 2.72 -2.64 7.80
N THR A 286 1.58 -2.32 8.45
CA THR A 286 0.49 -3.30 8.62
C THR A 286 -0.02 -3.80 7.27
N ASN A 287 -0.26 -2.87 6.33
CA ASN A 287 -0.70 -3.21 4.98
C ASN A 287 0.34 -4.03 4.20
N LEU A 288 1.62 -3.71 4.33
CA LEU A 288 2.71 -4.47 3.69
C LEU A 288 2.86 -5.87 4.27
N LEU A 289 2.70 -6.02 5.58
CA LEU A 289 2.93 -7.28 6.30
C LEU A 289 1.78 -8.27 6.12
N ILE A 290 0.52 -7.83 6.14
CA ILE A 290 -0.66 -8.73 6.15
C ILE A 290 -1.76 -8.35 5.17
N GLY A 291 -1.56 -7.30 4.36
CA GLY A 291 -2.58 -6.78 3.46
C GLY A 291 -3.66 -5.93 4.18
N ARG A 292 -4.60 -5.39 3.39
CA ARG A 292 -5.74 -4.60 3.90
C ARG A 292 -6.95 -5.44 4.23
N THR A 293 -7.06 -6.62 3.65
CA THR A 293 -8.17 -7.54 3.90
C THR A 293 -7.96 -8.32 5.19
N ASN A 294 -8.99 -8.36 6.03
CA ASN A 294 -8.93 -9.04 7.32
C ASN A 294 -8.80 -10.56 7.14
N ALA A 295 -7.61 -11.11 7.21
CA ALA A 295 -7.41 -12.55 7.20
C ALA A 295 -8.08 -13.15 8.46
N ARG A 296 -8.89 -14.19 8.30
CA ARG A 296 -9.75 -14.79 9.36
C ARG A 296 -9.02 -15.29 10.62
N GLN A 297 -7.69 -15.23 10.64
CA GLN A 297 -6.85 -15.86 11.66
C GLN A 297 -5.83 -14.89 12.27
N VAL A 298 -6.02 -13.61 12.02
CA VAL A 298 -5.08 -12.54 12.34
C VAL A 298 -5.80 -11.44 13.10
N ASP A 299 -5.17 -10.93 14.14
CA ASP A 299 -5.58 -9.73 14.84
C ASP A 299 -4.80 -8.53 14.27
N GLN A 300 -5.38 -7.87 13.26
CA GLN A 300 -4.79 -6.72 12.59
C GLN A 300 -4.58 -5.54 13.54
N GLU A 301 -5.50 -5.34 14.48
CA GLU A 301 -5.42 -4.26 15.49
C GLU A 301 -4.23 -4.47 16.44
N ALA A 302 -4.01 -5.72 16.87
CA ALA A 302 -2.87 -6.05 17.70
C ALA A 302 -1.53 -5.85 16.97
N LEU A 303 -1.46 -6.21 15.67
CA LEU A 303 -0.26 -5.95 14.85
C LEU A 303 -0.04 -4.44 14.66
N TYR A 304 -1.10 -3.69 14.33
CA TYR A 304 -1.02 -2.23 14.23
C TYR A 304 -0.52 -1.59 15.52
N GLY A 305 -1.09 -1.99 16.67
CA GLY A 305 -0.67 -1.49 17.98
C GLY A 305 0.78 -1.86 18.34
N PHE A 306 1.25 -3.04 17.92
CA PHE A 306 2.67 -3.43 18.06
C PHE A 306 3.56 -2.49 17.24
N LEU A 307 3.28 -2.30 15.95
CA LEU A 307 4.07 -1.43 15.07
C LEU A 307 4.04 0.02 15.54
N GLN A 308 2.89 0.51 16.02
CA GLN A 308 2.77 1.87 16.55
C GLN A 308 3.69 2.10 17.75
N ARG A 309 3.83 1.12 18.64
CA ARG A 309 4.80 1.21 19.75
C ARG A 309 6.23 1.22 19.20
N GLN A 310 6.59 0.34 18.26
CA GLN A 310 7.94 0.28 17.69
C GLN A 310 8.35 1.63 17.07
N PHE A 311 7.50 2.22 16.23
CA PHE A 311 7.80 3.50 15.58
C PHE A 311 7.74 4.71 16.52
N ARG A 312 6.80 4.72 17.48
CA ARG A 312 6.71 5.80 18.47
C ARG A 312 7.92 5.83 19.38
N GLU A 313 8.40 4.67 19.82
CA GLU A 313 9.58 4.53 20.67
C GLU A 313 10.88 4.56 19.86
N ASN A 314 10.78 4.67 18.54
CA ASN A 314 11.89 4.64 17.60
C ASN A 314 12.83 3.45 17.83
N ARG A 315 12.24 2.24 17.97
CA ARG A 315 13.00 1.01 18.15
C ARG A 315 13.83 0.72 16.90
N PRO A 316 15.05 0.19 17.04
CA PRO A 316 15.86 -0.23 15.91
C PRO A 316 15.07 -1.14 14.96
N TRP A 317 15.12 -0.84 13.65
CA TRP A 317 14.37 -1.64 12.66
C TRP A 317 14.77 -3.13 12.68
N MET A 318 16.06 -3.43 12.92
CA MET A 318 16.52 -4.82 13.03
C MET A 318 15.88 -5.53 14.23
N GLU A 319 15.65 -4.87 15.35
CA GLU A 319 14.93 -5.44 16.50
C GLU A 319 13.47 -5.68 16.15
N THR A 320 12.81 -4.73 15.47
CA THR A 320 11.42 -4.88 15.00
C THR A 320 11.25 -6.08 14.06
N VAL A 321 12.17 -6.25 13.10
CA VAL A 321 12.19 -7.44 12.21
C VAL A 321 12.41 -8.71 13.02
N GLY A 322 13.31 -8.69 13.97
CA GLY A 322 13.57 -9.81 14.86
C GLY A 322 12.33 -10.25 15.66
N GLU A 323 11.62 -9.27 16.24
CA GLU A 323 10.38 -9.53 16.99
C GLU A 323 9.26 -10.08 16.09
N LEU A 324 9.16 -9.62 14.82
CA LEU A 324 8.19 -10.17 13.86
C LEU A 324 8.52 -11.61 13.43
N VAL A 325 9.78 -11.90 13.13
CA VAL A 325 10.21 -13.22 12.62
C VAL A 325 10.24 -14.26 13.72
N ALA A 326 10.69 -13.92 14.92
CA ALA A 326 10.82 -14.85 16.06
C ALA A 326 9.62 -14.80 17.03
N ALA A 327 8.53 -14.12 16.67
CA ALA A 327 7.36 -13.96 17.52
C ALA A 327 6.79 -15.30 18.02
N GLU A 328 6.39 -15.34 19.29
CA GLU A 328 5.65 -16.46 19.90
C GLU A 328 4.53 -15.94 20.81
N GLY A 329 3.53 -16.79 21.05
CA GLY A 329 2.43 -16.49 21.95
C GLY A 329 1.11 -16.18 21.24
N ARG A 330 0.19 -15.56 21.97
CA ARG A 330 -1.19 -15.29 21.54
C ARG A 330 -1.26 -14.07 20.64
N SER A 331 -2.07 -14.16 19.57
CA SER A 331 -2.28 -13.09 18.58
C SER A 331 -2.80 -11.78 19.17
N ASP A 332 -3.65 -11.87 20.22
CA ASP A 332 -4.27 -10.72 20.89
C ASP A 332 -3.37 -10.07 21.97
N GLN A 333 -2.31 -10.75 22.41
CA GLN A 333 -1.37 -10.24 23.42
C GLN A 333 -0.02 -9.83 22.84
N ASN A 334 0.46 -10.59 21.85
CA ASN A 334 1.69 -10.29 21.13
C ASN A 334 1.35 -10.00 19.67
N GLY A 335 1.20 -8.71 19.32
CA GLY A 335 0.83 -8.27 17.98
C GLY A 335 1.78 -8.75 16.89
N ALA A 336 3.07 -8.93 17.19
CA ALA A 336 4.09 -9.40 16.24
C ALA A 336 3.79 -10.79 15.66
N THR A 337 3.11 -11.67 16.42
CA THR A 337 2.74 -13.03 15.97
C THR A 337 1.85 -13.02 14.74
N ASN A 338 1.08 -11.95 14.55
CA ASN A 338 0.10 -11.83 13.46
C ASN A 338 0.76 -11.79 12.07
N PHE A 339 2.01 -11.34 11.96
CA PHE A 339 2.77 -11.42 10.73
C PHE A 339 2.88 -12.86 10.22
N LEU A 340 3.41 -13.76 11.03
CA LEU A 340 3.56 -15.15 10.60
C LEU A 340 2.23 -15.91 10.59
N LEU A 341 1.31 -15.64 11.51
CA LEU A 341 -0.02 -16.27 11.50
C LEU A 341 -0.78 -16.03 10.18
N ALA A 342 -0.57 -14.91 9.54
CA ALA A 342 -1.13 -14.60 8.21
C ALA A 342 -0.56 -15.52 7.11
N HIS A 343 0.66 -16.04 7.26
CA HIS A 343 1.45 -16.63 6.20
C HIS A 343 1.88 -18.09 6.43
N LEU A 344 1.40 -18.76 7.49
CA LEU A 344 1.76 -20.16 7.82
C LEU A 344 0.98 -21.24 7.06
N ASN A 345 0.24 -20.90 6.03
CA ASN A 345 -0.38 -21.86 5.12
C ASN A 345 0.68 -22.46 4.16
N ASP A 346 0.29 -23.47 3.41
CA ASP A 346 1.09 -24.07 2.33
C ASP A 346 2.56 -24.31 2.73
N GLN A 347 2.76 -25.03 3.84
CA GLN A 347 4.10 -25.36 4.36
C GLN A 347 4.98 -24.12 4.68
N ALA A 348 4.38 -23.00 5.07
CA ALA A 348 5.04 -21.73 5.34
C ALA A 348 5.77 -21.12 4.12
N THR A 349 5.41 -21.50 2.88
CA THR A 349 5.99 -20.90 1.68
C THR A 349 5.65 -19.42 1.55
N PRO A 350 4.41 -18.93 1.86
CA PRO A 350 4.14 -17.51 1.91
C PRO A 350 4.98 -16.76 2.97
N ALA A 351 5.17 -17.36 4.17
CA ALA A 351 5.99 -16.74 5.21
C ALA A 351 7.44 -16.52 4.73
N THR A 352 8.00 -17.50 4.01
CA THR A 352 9.32 -17.41 3.40
C THR A 352 9.39 -16.30 2.36
N ALA A 353 8.43 -16.30 1.43
CA ALA A 353 8.37 -15.34 0.33
C ALA A 353 8.21 -13.91 0.83
N VAL A 354 7.27 -13.67 1.77
CA VAL A 354 7.03 -12.32 2.31
C VAL A 354 8.20 -11.83 3.17
N THR A 355 8.82 -12.71 3.97
CA THR A 355 10.04 -12.38 4.74
C THR A 355 11.18 -11.98 3.80
N ALA A 356 11.45 -12.75 2.76
CA ALA A 356 12.49 -12.45 1.78
C ALA A 356 12.21 -11.13 1.04
N ARG A 357 10.97 -10.93 0.61
CA ARG A 357 10.54 -9.73 -0.12
C ARG A 357 10.63 -8.48 0.75
N LEU A 358 10.03 -8.49 1.93
CA LEU A 358 9.91 -7.29 2.76
C LEU A 358 11.20 -6.95 3.50
N PHE A 359 11.91 -7.95 4.02
CA PHE A 359 13.07 -7.70 4.88
C PHE A 359 14.41 -7.91 4.20
N LEU A 360 14.48 -8.71 3.13
CA LEU A 360 15.73 -8.93 2.39
C LEU A 360 15.76 -8.24 1.02
N GLY A 361 14.62 -7.69 0.56
CA GLY A 361 14.51 -7.11 -0.77
C GLY A 361 14.72 -8.14 -1.87
N GLN A 362 14.17 -9.34 -1.72
CA GLN A 362 14.37 -10.44 -2.65
C GLN A 362 13.04 -11.10 -3.00
N GLN A 363 12.65 -11.02 -4.26
CA GLN A 363 11.52 -11.79 -4.80
C GLN A 363 11.98 -13.23 -5.07
N VAL A 364 11.57 -14.16 -4.20
CA VAL A 364 12.01 -15.56 -4.26
C VAL A 364 10.89 -16.55 -4.63
N GLN A 365 9.67 -16.07 -4.92
CA GLN A 365 8.52 -16.93 -5.17
C GLN A 365 8.73 -17.91 -6.32
N CYS A 366 9.37 -17.47 -7.42
CA CYS A 366 9.66 -18.34 -8.57
C CYS A 366 10.65 -19.46 -8.21
N THR A 367 11.52 -19.25 -7.21
CA THR A 367 12.50 -20.27 -6.79
C THR A 367 11.90 -21.35 -5.89
N GLN A 368 10.63 -21.25 -5.50
CA GLN A 368 9.90 -22.35 -4.89
C GLN A 368 9.86 -23.60 -5.78
N CYS A 369 9.71 -23.44 -7.11
CA CYS A 369 9.54 -24.54 -8.06
C CYS A 369 10.78 -24.86 -8.90
N HIS A 370 11.61 -23.85 -9.20
CA HIS A 370 12.80 -23.99 -10.06
C HIS A 370 13.82 -22.91 -9.76
N ASP A 371 15.06 -23.07 -10.22
CA ASP A 371 16.06 -22.01 -10.14
C ASP A 371 15.59 -20.77 -10.90
N HIS A 372 15.95 -19.58 -10.40
CA HIS A 372 15.48 -18.33 -10.99
C HIS A 372 15.94 -18.20 -12.45
N PRO A 373 15.05 -17.84 -13.40
CA PRO A 373 15.38 -17.87 -14.83
C PRO A 373 16.45 -16.84 -15.24
N PHE A 374 16.56 -15.74 -14.53
CA PHE A 374 17.48 -14.64 -14.85
C PHE A 374 18.58 -14.44 -13.80
N ALA A 375 18.30 -14.66 -12.51
CA ALA A 375 19.27 -14.55 -11.41
C ALA A 375 19.89 -15.91 -11.12
N LYS A 376 21.09 -16.17 -11.68
CA LYS A 376 21.80 -17.46 -11.52
C LYS A 376 22.25 -17.76 -10.09
N ASP A 377 22.29 -16.74 -9.27
CA ASP A 377 22.59 -16.75 -7.84
C ASP A 377 21.38 -17.09 -6.97
N ARG A 378 20.20 -17.28 -7.55
CA ARG A 378 18.96 -17.65 -6.83
C ARG A 378 18.48 -19.03 -7.25
N ARG A 379 18.64 -19.98 -6.36
CA ARG A 379 18.38 -21.39 -6.60
C ARG A 379 17.19 -21.91 -5.80
N GLN A 380 16.59 -23.00 -6.27
CA GLN A 380 15.47 -23.65 -5.61
C GLN A 380 15.85 -24.14 -4.20
N ASP A 381 17.07 -24.68 -4.02
CA ASP A 381 17.54 -25.15 -2.71
C ASP A 381 17.72 -24.00 -1.70
N GLU A 382 18.09 -22.80 -2.12
CA GLU A 382 18.18 -21.62 -1.25
C GLU A 382 16.82 -21.20 -0.71
N PHE A 383 15.77 -21.21 -1.57
CA PHE A 383 14.40 -20.96 -1.12
C PHE A 383 13.99 -21.94 -0.02
N TRP A 384 14.21 -23.24 -0.24
CA TRP A 384 13.80 -24.25 0.70
C TRP A 384 14.66 -24.31 1.95
N SER A 385 15.94 -23.92 1.87
CA SER A 385 16.81 -23.72 3.03
C SER A 385 16.33 -22.56 3.91
N LEU A 386 15.94 -21.43 3.31
CA LEU A 386 15.30 -20.33 4.05
C LEU A 386 13.93 -20.75 4.62
N ASN A 387 13.10 -21.47 3.84
CA ASN A 387 11.81 -21.99 4.29
C ASN A 387 11.96 -22.92 5.50
N ALA A 388 13.05 -23.66 5.58
CA ALA A 388 13.31 -24.60 6.68
C ALA A 388 13.39 -23.92 8.06
N PHE A 389 13.67 -22.62 8.13
CA PHE A 389 13.61 -21.85 9.37
C PHE A 389 12.18 -21.68 9.89
N PHE A 390 11.18 -21.66 9.02
CA PHE A 390 9.76 -21.47 9.37
C PHE A 390 9.01 -22.78 9.61
N LYS A 391 9.61 -23.95 9.29
CA LYS A 391 8.94 -25.25 9.39
C LYS A 391 8.58 -25.69 10.81
N GLN A 392 9.19 -25.12 11.83
CA GLN A 392 8.82 -25.38 13.23
C GLN A 392 7.60 -24.55 13.66
N ALA A 393 7.32 -23.43 12.97
CA ALA A 393 6.23 -22.55 13.34
C ALA A 393 4.87 -23.22 13.13
N GLU A 394 4.06 -23.27 14.16
CA GLU A 394 2.73 -23.87 14.16
C GLU A 394 1.69 -22.89 14.69
N ARG A 395 0.56 -22.84 14.01
CA ARG A 395 -0.61 -22.09 14.42
C ARG A 395 -1.58 -22.99 15.18
N ARG A 396 -1.93 -22.62 16.42
CA ARG A 396 -2.85 -23.36 17.28
C ARG A 396 -4.05 -22.49 17.64
N PRO A 397 -5.30 -22.98 17.49
CA PRO A 397 -6.48 -22.27 17.96
C PRO A 397 -6.55 -22.33 19.49
N LEU A 398 -6.97 -21.24 20.12
CA LEU A 398 -7.20 -21.15 21.55
C LEU A 398 -8.53 -20.42 21.79
N THR A 399 -9.42 -21.04 22.57
CA THR A 399 -10.64 -20.36 23.02
C THR A 399 -10.35 -19.65 24.35
N VAL A 400 -10.54 -18.34 24.37
CA VAL A 400 -10.37 -17.50 25.56
C VAL A 400 -11.73 -17.00 26.00
N THR A 401 -12.03 -17.17 27.28
CA THR A 401 -13.27 -16.63 27.87
C THR A 401 -12.93 -15.33 28.60
N ALA A 402 -13.54 -14.23 28.18
CA ALA A 402 -13.40 -12.93 28.82
C ALA A 402 -14.13 -12.90 30.18
N ALA A 403 -13.84 -11.90 31.00
CA ALA A 403 -14.43 -11.76 32.34
C ALA A 403 -15.97 -11.58 32.32
N ASP A 404 -16.53 -11.14 31.20
CA ASP A 404 -17.98 -11.02 30.97
C ASP A 404 -18.66 -12.33 30.53
N GLY A 405 -17.87 -13.44 30.40
CA GLY A 405 -18.36 -14.74 29.96
C GLY A 405 -18.41 -14.93 28.44
N THR A 406 -18.03 -13.94 27.65
CA THR A 406 -17.93 -14.09 26.19
C THR A 406 -16.70 -14.91 25.83
N SER A 407 -16.85 -15.85 24.90
CA SER A 407 -15.73 -16.67 24.40
C SER A 407 -15.32 -16.20 23.03
N GLN A 408 -14.01 -15.94 22.88
CA GLN A 408 -13.40 -15.56 21.60
C GLN A 408 -12.37 -16.64 21.19
N ASN A 409 -12.30 -16.90 19.90
CA ASN A 409 -11.25 -17.74 19.34
C ASN A 409 -10.08 -16.85 18.94
N VAL A 410 -8.95 -17.07 19.60
CA VAL A 410 -7.67 -16.43 19.27
C VAL A 410 -6.70 -17.49 18.76
N TRP A 411 -5.64 -17.06 18.13
CA TRP A 411 -4.61 -17.94 17.62
C TRP A 411 -3.32 -17.79 18.43
N THR A 412 -2.61 -18.89 18.55
CA THR A 412 -1.30 -18.91 19.21
C THR A 412 -0.27 -19.39 18.21
N LEU A 413 0.84 -18.66 18.11
CA LEU A 413 2.02 -19.00 17.35
C LEU A 413 3.03 -19.65 18.30
N ALA A 414 3.50 -20.85 17.97
CA ALA A 414 4.52 -21.56 18.73
C ALA A 414 5.40 -22.39 17.81
N ASP A 415 6.63 -22.64 18.22
CA ASP A 415 7.50 -23.59 17.52
C ASP A 415 7.22 -25.02 17.99
N THR A 416 7.20 -25.96 17.06
CA THR A 416 7.15 -27.39 17.35
C THR A 416 8.52 -27.87 17.71
N GLY A 417 8.62 -28.77 18.72
CA GLY A 417 9.88 -29.39 19.12
C GLY A 417 10.37 -30.50 18.18
N SER A 418 9.86 -30.56 16.94
CA SER A 418 10.25 -31.62 15.97
C SER A 418 11.32 -31.11 15.02
N PRO A 419 12.60 -31.29 15.30
CA PRO A 419 13.66 -31.01 14.35
C PRO A 419 13.55 -31.98 13.16
N GLY A 420 14.13 -31.60 12.04
CA GLY A 420 14.10 -32.45 10.84
C GLY A 420 14.54 -31.68 9.62
N MET A 421 14.68 -32.39 8.52
CA MET A 421 14.99 -31.85 7.23
C MET A 421 13.70 -31.33 6.55
N THR A 422 13.83 -30.32 5.73
CA THR A 422 12.76 -29.88 4.83
C THR A 422 12.90 -30.59 3.50
N PHE A 423 11.80 -31.19 3.03
CA PHE A 423 11.73 -31.91 1.78
C PHE A 423 10.97 -31.09 0.75
N TYR A 424 11.44 -31.12 -0.49
CA TYR A 424 10.79 -30.45 -1.63
C TYR A 424 10.99 -31.25 -2.91
N ASP A 425 10.09 -31.05 -3.86
CA ASP A 425 10.14 -31.69 -5.17
C ASP A 425 10.74 -30.76 -6.23
N THR A 426 11.67 -31.31 -7.03
CA THR A 426 12.17 -30.58 -8.21
C THR A 426 11.19 -30.70 -9.37
N LEU A 427 11.32 -29.84 -10.39
CA LEU A 427 10.54 -29.95 -11.62
C LEU A 427 10.62 -31.33 -12.32
N ARG A 428 11.66 -32.12 -12.02
CA ARG A 428 11.84 -33.47 -12.56
C ARG A 428 11.19 -34.54 -11.67
N GLY A 429 10.43 -34.14 -10.64
CA GLY A 429 9.81 -35.08 -9.70
C GLY A 429 10.79 -35.79 -8.76
N GLN A 430 12.02 -35.25 -8.61
CA GLN A 430 12.98 -35.77 -7.65
C GLN A 430 12.78 -35.04 -6.31
N GLN A 431 12.57 -35.80 -5.25
CA GLN A 431 12.54 -35.26 -3.90
C GLN A 431 13.95 -34.99 -3.41
N LYS A 432 14.19 -33.75 -2.95
CA LYS A 432 15.41 -33.32 -2.27
C LYS A 432 15.13 -32.94 -0.84
N ALA A 433 16.17 -32.93 -0.01
CA ALA A 433 16.13 -32.52 1.37
C ALA A 433 17.16 -31.43 1.63
N VAL A 434 16.77 -30.43 2.43
CA VAL A 434 17.63 -29.33 2.87
C VAL A 434 17.54 -29.15 4.38
N LEU A 435 18.55 -28.51 4.93
CA LEU A 435 18.60 -27.99 6.30
C LEU A 435 18.34 -26.49 6.29
N PRO A 436 17.96 -25.90 7.43
CA PRO A 436 17.93 -24.46 7.56
C PRO A 436 19.33 -23.89 7.27
N GLU A 437 19.44 -23.03 6.27
CA GLU A 437 20.70 -22.40 5.89
C GLU A 437 20.46 -20.96 5.43
N PHE A 438 21.32 -20.06 5.89
CA PHE A 438 21.36 -18.67 5.47
C PHE A 438 22.80 -18.18 5.45
N ASP A 439 23.25 -17.59 4.34
CA ASP A 439 24.61 -17.06 4.13
C ASP A 439 25.72 -18.07 4.52
N GLY A 440 25.55 -19.33 4.12
CA GLY A 440 26.51 -20.41 4.39
C GLY A 440 26.48 -20.96 5.81
N HIS A 441 25.62 -20.46 6.69
CA HIS A 441 25.45 -20.99 8.04
C HIS A 441 24.27 -21.96 8.07
N THR A 442 24.57 -23.23 8.34
CA THR A 442 23.59 -24.33 8.35
C THR A 442 23.30 -24.77 9.78
N MET A 443 22.00 -24.91 10.14
CA MET A 443 21.60 -25.58 11.39
C MET A 443 21.47 -27.08 11.20
N LEU A 444 21.88 -27.85 12.19
CA LEU A 444 21.73 -29.32 12.18
C LEU A 444 20.25 -29.73 12.33
N ALA A 445 19.90 -30.88 11.78
CA ALA A 445 18.54 -31.42 11.81
C ALA A 445 17.99 -31.69 13.22
N ASP A 446 18.88 -32.07 14.16
CA ASP A 446 18.61 -32.38 15.54
C ASP A 446 18.80 -31.22 16.52
N ASP A 447 19.10 -30.03 16.00
CA ASP A 447 19.23 -28.81 16.81
C ASP A 447 17.85 -28.44 17.41
N SER A 448 17.80 -28.35 18.73
CA SER A 448 16.57 -28.06 19.49
C SER A 448 16.30 -26.55 19.66
N ARG A 449 17.19 -25.67 19.16
CA ARG A 449 17.01 -24.23 19.22
C ARG A 449 15.88 -23.79 18.31
N SER A 450 15.23 -22.66 18.64
CA SER A 450 14.28 -22.03 17.73
C SER A 450 14.98 -21.61 16.43
N ARG A 451 14.55 -22.21 15.31
CA ARG A 451 15.10 -21.90 13.98
C ARG A 451 14.85 -20.45 13.59
N ARG A 452 13.69 -19.90 13.95
CA ARG A 452 13.35 -18.50 13.67
C ARG A 452 14.23 -17.54 14.46
N ALA A 453 14.49 -17.84 15.74
CA ALA A 453 15.42 -17.04 16.54
C ALA A 453 16.85 -17.11 16.00
N GLU A 454 17.30 -18.26 15.50
CA GLU A 454 18.60 -18.38 14.83
C GLU A 454 18.65 -17.55 13.53
N LEU A 455 17.58 -17.61 12.71
CA LEU A 455 17.50 -16.78 11.51
C LEU A 455 17.67 -15.29 11.85
N VAL A 456 17.04 -14.80 12.92
CA VAL A 456 17.20 -13.40 13.37
C VAL A 456 18.65 -13.08 13.69
N GLN A 457 19.38 -13.98 14.35
CA GLN A 457 20.81 -13.80 14.65
C GLN A 457 21.63 -13.75 13.35
N LEU A 458 21.33 -14.60 12.38
CA LEU A 458 22.01 -14.62 11.09
C LEU A 458 21.72 -13.34 10.27
N LEU A 459 20.47 -12.86 10.30
CA LEU A 459 20.10 -11.60 9.65
C LEU A 459 20.82 -10.39 10.26
N ALA A 460 20.97 -10.37 11.59
CA ALA A 460 21.68 -9.30 12.28
C ALA A 460 23.21 -9.34 12.02
N ALA A 461 23.76 -10.52 11.73
CA ALA A 461 25.17 -10.71 11.43
C ALA A 461 25.50 -10.65 9.92
N ASP A 462 24.47 -10.50 9.05
CA ASP A 462 24.65 -10.52 7.59
C ASP A 462 25.54 -9.37 7.10
N SER A 463 26.71 -9.73 6.56
CA SER A 463 27.68 -8.78 6.05
C SER A 463 27.19 -7.96 4.85
N ARG A 464 26.18 -8.47 4.12
CA ARG A 464 25.52 -7.80 2.99
C ARG A 464 24.51 -6.73 3.45
N GLN A 465 24.19 -6.72 4.75
CA GLN A 465 23.24 -5.79 5.37
C GLN A 465 21.87 -5.75 4.64
N LEU A 466 21.36 -6.92 4.22
CA LEU A 466 20.15 -7.02 3.39
C LEU A 466 18.94 -6.33 4.04
N VAL A 467 18.79 -6.45 5.36
CA VAL A 467 17.69 -5.78 6.11
C VAL A 467 17.79 -4.26 6.01
N ALA A 468 19.00 -3.70 6.14
CA ALA A 468 19.21 -2.27 5.98
C ALA A 468 18.97 -1.84 4.52
N ARG A 469 19.49 -2.61 3.57
CA ARG A 469 19.41 -2.32 2.14
C ARG A 469 17.95 -2.32 1.64
N ALA A 470 17.16 -3.30 2.06
CA ALA A 470 15.74 -3.37 1.73
C ALA A 470 14.96 -2.18 2.32
N MET A 471 15.23 -1.84 3.59
CA MET A 471 14.56 -0.71 4.26
C MET A 471 14.92 0.62 3.61
N VAL A 472 16.19 0.84 3.29
CA VAL A 472 16.66 2.06 2.61
C VAL A 472 16.00 2.21 1.24
N ASN A 473 15.99 1.17 0.40
CA ASN A 473 15.39 1.23 -0.92
C ASN A 473 13.88 1.53 -0.86
N ARG A 474 13.18 0.88 0.06
CA ARG A 474 11.74 1.09 0.27
C ARG A 474 11.44 2.48 0.81
N THR A 475 12.19 2.95 1.81
CA THR A 475 12.00 4.30 2.37
C THR A 475 12.31 5.37 1.33
N TRP A 476 13.36 5.19 0.52
CA TRP A 476 13.67 6.07 -0.60
C TRP A 476 12.49 6.15 -1.58
N ALA A 477 11.95 4.99 -1.97
CA ALA A 477 10.80 4.93 -2.88
C ALA A 477 9.54 5.60 -2.28
N GLN A 478 9.28 5.41 -0.99
CA GLN A 478 8.17 6.08 -0.30
C GLN A 478 8.30 7.60 -0.26
N VAL A 479 9.53 8.10 -0.14
CA VAL A 479 9.80 9.54 -0.10
C VAL A 479 9.81 10.18 -1.50
N PHE A 480 10.44 9.52 -2.49
CA PHE A 480 10.70 10.11 -3.80
C PHE A 480 9.86 9.52 -4.95
N GLY A 481 9.00 8.53 -4.68
CA GLY A 481 8.10 7.91 -5.66
C GLY A 481 8.69 6.76 -6.46
N HIS A 482 10.01 6.64 -6.54
CA HIS A 482 10.72 5.55 -7.22
C HIS A 482 11.83 5.03 -6.34
N GLY A 483 12.05 3.70 -6.33
CA GLY A 483 13.18 3.08 -5.68
C GLY A 483 14.47 3.17 -6.50
N PHE A 484 15.56 2.67 -5.94
CA PHE A 484 16.78 2.45 -6.68
C PHE A 484 16.69 1.26 -7.64
N THR A 485 15.71 0.37 -7.41
CA THR A 485 15.36 -0.75 -8.30
C THR A 485 13.88 -0.70 -8.64
N SER A 486 13.50 -1.31 -9.75
CA SER A 486 12.12 -1.55 -10.17
C SER A 486 11.98 -3.01 -10.59
N PRO A 487 11.24 -3.87 -9.84
CA PRO A 487 10.50 -3.56 -8.59
C PRO A 487 11.41 -3.20 -7.40
N ILE A 488 10.84 -2.46 -6.43
CA ILE A 488 11.57 -1.98 -5.24
C ILE A 488 11.96 -3.08 -4.25
N ASP A 489 11.25 -4.18 -4.27
CA ASP A 489 11.40 -5.34 -3.40
C ASP A 489 12.24 -6.46 -4.04
N ASP A 490 12.96 -6.13 -5.13
CA ASP A 490 13.87 -7.04 -5.81
C ASP A 490 15.24 -6.40 -6.10
N LEU A 491 16.14 -6.52 -5.13
CA LEU A 491 17.54 -6.07 -5.20
C LEU A 491 18.48 -7.14 -5.79
N GLY A 492 17.95 -8.05 -6.62
CA GLY A 492 18.73 -9.12 -7.25
C GLY A 492 19.71 -8.64 -8.31
N SER A 493 20.69 -9.48 -8.61
CA SER A 493 21.74 -9.18 -9.61
C SER A 493 21.21 -8.96 -11.03
N HIS A 494 20.01 -9.43 -11.32
CA HIS A 494 19.31 -9.25 -12.61
C HIS A 494 18.56 -7.92 -12.72
N ASN A 495 18.42 -7.18 -11.61
CA ASN A 495 17.68 -5.94 -11.54
C ASN A 495 18.66 -4.78 -11.27
N PRO A 496 18.96 -3.94 -12.27
CA PRO A 496 19.97 -2.91 -12.14
C PRO A 496 19.57 -1.82 -11.12
N VAL A 497 20.52 -1.42 -10.31
CA VAL A 497 20.36 -0.33 -9.33
C VAL A 497 20.67 0.99 -10.02
N SER A 498 19.76 1.97 -9.95
CA SER A 498 19.92 3.28 -10.60
C SER A 498 21.07 4.11 -10.01
N HIS A 499 21.25 4.09 -8.69
CA HIS A 499 22.26 4.86 -7.95
C HIS A 499 23.02 3.94 -6.98
N PRO A 500 23.91 3.06 -7.46
CA PRO A 500 24.52 2.03 -6.63
C PRO A 500 25.37 2.58 -5.49
N GLU A 501 26.16 3.63 -5.72
CA GLU A 501 27.00 4.24 -4.68
C GLU A 501 26.16 4.88 -3.57
N LEU A 502 25.04 5.51 -3.93
CA LEU A 502 24.14 6.14 -2.95
C LEU A 502 23.41 5.08 -2.13
N LEU A 503 22.91 4.02 -2.75
CA LEU A 503 22.28 2.92 -2.03
C LEU A 503 23.24 2.26 -1.04
N GLU A 504 24.47 2.02 -1.46
CA GLU A 504 25.51 1.44 -0.61
C GLU A 504 25.87 2.36 0.56
N PHE A 505 26.05 3.65 0.28
CA PHE A 505 26.33 4.67 1.32
C PHE A 505 25.19 4.75 2.34
N LEU A 506 23.95 4.84 1.89
CA LEU A 506 22.78 4.92 2.77
C LEU A 506 22.58 3.63 3.58
N THR A 507 22.78 2.45 2.95
CA THR A 507 22.68 1.15 3.63
C THR A 507 23.64 1.08 4.81
N ARG A 508 24.91 1.42 4.58
CA ARG A 508 25.94 1.43 5.63
C ARG A 508 25.62 2.46 6.71
N SER A 509 25.30 3.70 6.32
CA SER A 509 24.99 4.77 7.28
C SER A 509 23.76 4.43 8.15
N PHE A 510 22.75 3.78 7.57
CA PHE A 510 21.56 3.33 8.30
C PHE A 510 21.88 2.20 9.28
N ALA A 511 22.67 1.20 8.88
CA ALA A 511 23.11 0.13 9.77
C ALA A 511 24.00 0.67 10.91
N GLU A 512 24.94 1.59 10.61
CA GLU A 512 25.80 2.24 11.61
C GLU A 512 25.04 3.16 12.56
N SER A 513 23.85 3.64 12.18
CA SER A 513 22.94 4.42 13.03
C SER A 513 22.01 3.57 13.90
N ASP A 514 22.33 2.29 14.10
CA ASP A 514 21.50 1.32 14.83
C ASP A 514 20.10 1.15 14.21
N TYR A 515 20.03 1.17 12.87
CA TYR A 515 18.77 1.01 12.14
C TYR A 515 17.67 2.02 12.55
N ASP A 516 18.04 3.25 12.83
CA ASP A 516 17.16 4.34 13.24
C ASP A 516 16.34 4.87 12.06
N VAL A 517 15.07 4.43 11.97
CA VAL A 517 14.16 4.81 10.86
C VAL A 517 13.85 6.29 10.86
N ARG A 518 13.69 6.91 12.04
CA ARG A 518 13.41 8.35 12.18
C ARG A 518 14.58 9.17 11.67
N ARG A 519 15.79 8.71 11.93
CA ARG A 519 17.02 9.35 11.46
C ARG A 519 17.16 9.23 9.93
N LEU A 520 16.86 8.05 9.36
CA LEU A 520 16.81 7.84 7.91
C LEU A 520 15.81 8.80 7.25
N MET A 521 14.57 8.87 7.74
CA MET A 521 13.56 9.81 7.22
C MET A 521 14.02 11.27 7.30
N ARG A 522 14.71 11.66 8.36
CA ARG A 522 15.29 13.01 8.51
C ARG A 522 16.31 13.30 7.41
N TRP A 523 17.22 12.38 7.13
CA TRP A 523 18.22 12.57 6.07
C TRP A 523 17.57 12.80 4.72
N LEU A 524 16.60 11.94 4.36
CA LEU A 524 15.92 12.03 3.08
C LEU A 524 15.11 13.31 2.93
N THR A 525 14.32 13.69 3.95
CA THR A 525 13.44 14.86 3.88
C THR A 525 14.18 16.20 4.00
N LEU A 526 15.42 16.20 4.49
CA LEU A 526 16.27 17.38 4.52
C LEU A 526 17.27 17.46 3.36
N SER A 527 17.40 16.42 2.53
CA SER A 527 18.25 16.41 1.34
C SER A 527 17.78 17.44 0.31
N ARG A 528 18.68 17.89 -0.54
CA ARG A 528 18.39 18.79 -1.66
C ARG A 528 17.31 18.24 -2.59
N THR A 529 17.34 16.94 -2.86
CA THR A 529 16.37 16.25 -3.71
C THR A 529 14.93 16.45 -3.22
N PHE A 530 14.70 16.39 -1.91
CA PHE A 530 13.36 16.62 -1.34
C PHE A 530 12.93 18.10 -1.37
N GLN A 531 13.88 19.02 -1.56
CA GLN A 531 13.59 20.45 -1.66
C GLN A 531 13.18 20.89 -3.07
N LEU A 532 13.34 20.04 -4.09
CA LEU A 532 13.06 20.40 -5.48
C LEU A 532 11.57 20.52 -5.76
N SER A 533 11.21 21.39 -6.69
CA SER A 533 9.84 21.52 -7.19
C SER A 533 9.44 20.32 -8.06
N SER A 534 8.14 20.07 -8.13
CA SER A 534 7.54 19.09 -9.05
C SER A 534 7.31 19.62 -10.47
N LEU A 535 7.59 20.89 -10.72
CA LEU A 535 7.41 21.49 -12.02
C LEU A 535 8.28 20.78 -13.08
N GLN A 536 7.64 20.45 -14.19
CA GLN A 536 8.26 19.83 -15.34
C GLN A 536 8.60 20.86 -16.40
N THR A 537 9.79 20.77 -16.98
CA THR A 537 10.15 21.47 -18.21
C THR A 537 10.30 20.45 -19.33
N GLU A 538 10.12 20.89 -20.59
CA GLU A 538 10.34 20.00 -21.75
C GLU A 538 11.76 19.39 -21.75
N GLU A 539 12.74 20.15 -21.30
CA GLU A 539 14.15 19.73 -21.20
C GLU A 539 14.35 18.67 -20.10
N SER A 540 13.72 18.83 -18.92
CA SER A 540 13.84 17.86 -17.84
C SER A 540 13.15 16.54 -18.17
N VAL A 541 11.95 16.58 -18.76
CA VAL A 541 11.19 15.39 -19.17
C VAL A 541 11.90 14.59 -20.26
N ALA A 542 12.63 15.26 -21.16
CA ALA A 542 13.36 14.57 -22.23
C ALA A 542 14.47 13.62 -21.72
N VAL A 543 14.96 13.84 -20.49
CA VAL A 543 16.08 13.09 -19.91
C VAL A 543 15.65 12.29 -18.68
N ASP A 544 14.75 12.83 -17.87
CA ASP A 544 14.33 12.26 -16.59
C ASP A 544 12.81 12.04 -16.57
N ASP A 545 12.36 10.98 -17.26
CA ASP A 545 10.96 10.53 -17.27
C ASP A 545 10.82 9.06 -16.90
N PRO A 546 10.75 8.76 -15.60
CA PRO A 546 10.58 7.37 -15.15
C PRO A 546 9.20 6.79 -15.48
N GLN A 547 8.18 7.60 -15.82
CA GLN A 547 6.86 7.10 -16.22
C GLN A 547 6.89 6.47 -17.61
N GLU A 548 7.78 6.94 -18.48
CA GLU A 548 8.04 6.33 -19.80
C GLU A 548 9.09 5.20 -19.74
N GLY A 549 9.42 4.71 -18.54
CA GLY A 549 10.37 3.62 -18.31
C GLY A 549 11.84 4.06 -18.27
N GLY A 550 12.11 5.37 -18.18
CA GLY A 550 13.46 5.90 -17.94
C GLY A 550 13.98 5.62 -16.54
N THR A 551 15.30 5.62 -16.37
CA THR A 551 15.91 5.56 -15.05
C THR A 551 15.59 6.84 -14.27
N PRO A 552 15.02 6.77 -13.04
CA PRO A 552 14.75 7.95 -12.25
C PRO A 552 16.06 8.62 -11.85
N LEU A 553 16.22 9.90 -12.22
CA LEU A 553 17.40 10.72 -11.88
C LEU A 553 17.14 11.64 -10.69
N PHE A 554 15.89 11.73 -10.23
CA PHE A 554 15.48 12.56 -9.09
C PHE A 554 15.84 14.04 -9.26
N SER A 555 15.78 14.54 -10.50
CA SER A 555 16.08 15.95 -10.83
C SER A 555 14.95 16.91 -10.48
N ARG A 556 13.82 16.39 -10.10
CA ARG A 556 12.62 17.09 -9.60
C ARG A 556 11.88 16.19 -8.59
N ALA A 557 10.90 16.74 -7.88
CA ALA A 557 9.95 15.91 -7.17
C ALA A 557 9.00 15.24 -8.18
N TYR A 558 8.83 13.94 -8.08
CA TYR A 558 7.88 13.23 -8.93
C TYR A 558 6.50 13.23 -8.26
N PRO A 559 5.47 13.79 -8.92
CA PRO A 559 4.12 13.68 -8.42
C PRO A 559 3.67 12.21 -8.35
N ARG A 560 3.09 11.84 -7.22
CA ARG A 560 2.56 10.49 -7.00
C ARG A 560 1.18 10.55 -6.38
N PRO A 561 0.29 9.61 -6.67
CA PRO A 561 -1.03 9.57 -6.05
C PRO A 561 -0.92 9.35 -4.54
N MET A 562 -1.87 9.90 -3.79
CA MET A 562 -2.04 9.57 -2.38
C MET A 562 -2.58 8.16 -2.21
N GLY A 563 -2.14 7.46 -1.16
CA GLY A 563 -2.80 6.23 -0.74
C GLY A 563 -4.21 6.46 -0.19
N PRO A 564 -5.07 5.42 -0.17
CA PRO A 564 -6.45 5.53 0.29
C PRO A 564 -6.62 6.16 1.66
N GLU A 565 -5.76 5.79 2.59
CA GLU A 565 -5.74 6.32 3.95
C GLU A 565 -5.37 7.81 3.97
N GLN A 566 -4.42 8.21 3.12
CA GLN A 566 -4.00 9.62 3.00
C GLN A 566 -5.11 10.48 2.39
N VAL A 567 -5.83 9.96 1.40
CA VAL A 567 -6.98 10.66 0.80
C VAL A 567 -8.05 10.91 1.84
N TYR A 568 -8.47 9.88 2.58
CA TYR A 568 -9.49 10.01 3.62
C TYR A 568 -9.11 11.04 4.69
N ASP A 569 -7.90 10.90 5.24
CA ASP A 569 -7.43 11.79 6.31
C ASP A 569 -7.28 13.23 5.80
N SER A 570 -6.82 13.41 4.55
CA SER A 570 -6.70 14.75 3.92
C SER A 570 -8.05 15.40 3.66
N ILE A 571 -9.06 14.65 3.22
CA ILE A 571 -10.43 15.16 3.07
C ILE A 571 -10.95 15.68 4.42
N ARG A 572 -10.80 14.92 5.48
CA ARG A 572 -11.24 15.33 6.81
C ARG A 572 -10.53 16.58 7.30
N ILE A 573 -9.22 16.67 7.08
CA ILE A 573 -8.43 17.87 7.43
C ILE A 573 -8.93 19.07 6.62
N ALA A 574 -9.10 18.95 5.31
CA ALA A 574 -9.56 20.01 4.43
C ALA A 574 -10.92 20.57 4.88
N ILE A 575 -11.91 19.70 5.08
CA ILE A 575 -13.28 20.06 5.46
C ILE A 575 -13.31 20.75 6.82
N ARG A 576 -12.70 20.14 7.85
CA ARG A 576 -12.72 20.68 9.21
C ARG A 576 -11.94 21.97 9.34
N SER A 577 -10.79 22.04 8.67
CA SER A 577 -9.92 23.22 8.65
C SER A 577 -10.59 24.40 7.92
N ALA A 578 -11.28 24.16 6.80
CA ALA A 578 -12.05 25.17 6.10
C ALA A 578 -13.18 25.74 6.98
N ALA A 579 -13.85 24.88 7.73
CA ALA A 579 -14.96 25.24 8.64
C ALA A 579 -14.51 25.78 10.01
N ASP A 580 -13.22 25.89 10.28
CA ASP A 580 -12.65 26.28 11.59
C ASP A 580 -13.08 25.37 12.74
N GLN A 581 -13.20 24.08 12.45
CA GLN A 581 -13.58 23.04 13.42
C GLN A 581 -12.34 22.34 13.98
N PRO A 582 -12.39 21.87 15.23
CA PRO A 582 -11.30 21.10 15.82
C PRO A 582 -11.02 19.86 14.98
N ILE A 583 -9.74 19.59 14.73
CA ILE A 583 -9.29 18.39 14.03
C ILE A 583 -9.25 17.25 15.04
N ASP A 584 -10.15 16.28 14.85
CA ASP A 584 -10.24 15.10 15.70
C ASP A 584 -9.18 14.08 15.30
N SER A 585 -8.49 13.51 16.30
CA SER A 585 -7.41 12.55 16.12
C SER A 585 -7.88 11.09 15.94
N SER A 586 -9.18 10.83 15.77
CA SER A 586 -9.74 9.48 15.69
C SER A 586 -9.38 8.72 14.40
N ILE A 587 -8.08 8.41 14.24
CA ILE A 587 -7.55 7.63 13.10
C ILE A 587 -8.05 6.17 13.12
N GLY A 588 -8.38 5.63 14.30
CA GLY A 588 -8.86 4.26 14.48
C GLY A 588 -10.37 4.05 14.32
N SER A 589 -11.13 5.01 13.77
CA SER A 589 -12.59 4.87 13.70
C SER A 589 -13.00 3.77 12.71
N THR A 590 -14.02 3.00 13.09
CA THR A 590 -14.69 2.00 12.22
C THR A 590 -15.09 2.62 10.89
N HIS A 591 -15.50 3.87 10.90
CA HIS A 591 -15.87 4.66 9.72
C HIS A 591 -14.70 4.85 8.75
N ARG A 592 -13.49 5.19 9.25
CA ARG A 592 -12.29 5.29 8.41
C ARG A 592 -11.98 3.96 7.72
N ARG A 593 -12.03 2.85 8.47
CA ARG A 593 -11.80 1.51 7.90
C ARG A 593 -12.82 1.18 6.82
N GLN A 594 -14.10 1.38 7.08
CA GLN A 594 -15.17 1.10 6.10
C GLN A 594 -15.00 1.93 4.82
N TRP A 595 -14.67 3.21 4.95
CA TRP A 595 -14.43 4.08 3.79
C TRP A 595 -13.21 3.61 2.99
N VAL A 596 -12.08 3.31 3.67
CA VAL A 596 -10.87 2.80 3.04
C VAL A 596 -11.14 1.45 2.36
N GLU A 597 -11.87 0.53 3.02
CA GLU A 597 -12.27 -0.74 2.43
C GLU A 597 -13.11 -0.55 1.17
N GLN A 598 -14.09 0.33 1.19
CA GLN A 598 -14.90 0.64 0.00
C GLN A 598 -14.05 1.24 -1.11
N PHE A 599 -13.13 2.13 -0.74
CA PHE A 599 -12.22 2.77 -1.67
C PHE A 599 -11.23 1.76 -2.29
N VAL A 600 -10.80 0.75 -1.57
CA VAL A 600 -9.87 -0.31 -2.01
C VAL A 600 -10.60 -1.46 -2.71
N GLN A 601 -11.76 -1.93 -2.23
CA GLN A 601 -12.51 -3.05 -2.83
C GLN A 601 -12.92 -2.81 -4.29
N SER A 602 -13.02 -1.55 -4.69
CA SER A 602 -13.24 -1.19 -6.08
C SER A 602 -12.05 -1.52 -6.99
N TYR A 603 -10.95 -2.12 -6.50
CA TYR A 603 -9.62 -2.07 -7.14
C TYR A 603 -8.88 -3.38 -7.33
N GLY A 604 -9.24 -4.47 -6.63
CA GLY A 604 -8.49 -5.72 -6.75
C GLY A 604 -6.97 -5.47 -6.66
N THR A 605 -6.50 -4.79 -5.63
CA THR A 605 -5.06 -4.76 -5.37
C THR A 605 -4.63 -6.17 -5.02
N ASP A 606 -3.80 -6.76 -5.84
CA ASP A 606 -3.12 -8.00 -5.52
C ASP A 606 -2.40 -7.79 -4.18
N GLU A 607 -2.70 -8.60 -3.18
CA GLU A 607 -2.16 -8.48 -1.81
C GLU A 607 -0.63 -8.53 -1.75
N ASN A 608 0.00 -8.84 -2.88
CA ASN A 608 1.44 -9.04 -3.03
C ASN A 608 2.16 -7.93 -3.80
N ASP A 609 1.45 -6.96 -4.38
CA ASP A 609 2.08 -5.86 -5.11
C ASP A 609 2.30 -4.66 -4.21
N GLU A 610 3.55 -4.29 -4.05
CA GLU A 610 3.98 -3.03 -3.44
C GLU A 610 3.73 -1.89 -4.43
N GLN A 611 2.48 -1.53 -4.62
CA GLN A 611 2.13 -0.39 -5.48
C GLN A 611 2.51 0.92 -4.80
N LEU A 612 3.63 1.49 -5.22
CA LEU A 612 3.96 2.90 -4.96
C LEU A 612 3.11 3.83 -5.82
N ALA A 613 2.67 3.35 -6.98
CA ALA A 613 1.81 4.07 -7.88
C ALA A 613 0.37 3.57 -7.73
N PHE A 614 -0.46 4.40 -7.16
CA PHE A 614 -1.88 4.22 -7.13
C PHE A 614 -2.45 4.72 -8.47
N GLU A 615 -2.76 3.82 -9.38
CA GLU A 615 -3.47 4.18 -10.61
C GLU A 615 -4.94 4.43 -10.27
N GLY A 616 -5.31 5.72 -10.11
CA GLY A 616 -6.69 6.11 -9.88
C GLY A 616 -7.60 5.58 -10.98
N ASN A 617 -8.72 4.94 -10.60
CA ASN A 617 -9.68 4.44 -11.57
C ASN A 617 -11.06 5.15 -11.42
N ILE A 618 -11.96 4.82 -12.37
CA ILE A 618 -13.29 5.44 -12.47
C ILE A 618 -14.12 5.28 -11.19
N ALA A 619 -14.06 4.13 -10.52
CA ALA A 619 -14.87 3.91 -9.33
C ALA A 619 -14.42 4.76 -8.14
N GLN A 620 -13.10 5.05 -7.99
CA GLN A 620 -12.60 6.00 -6.97
C GLN A 620 -13.04 7.42 -7.29
N ALA A 621 -12.88 7.82 -8.55
CA ALA A 621 -13.39 9.11 -8.98
C ALA A 621 -14.89 9.21 -8.65
N MET A 622 -15.67 8.16 -8.87
CA MET A 622 -17.09 8.13 -8.54
C MET A 622 -17.36 8.14 -7.03
N LEU A 623 -16.56 7.44 -6.22
CA LEU A 623 -16.67 7.50 -4.76
C LEU A 623 -16.33 8.89 -4.23
N MET A 624 -15.30 9.53 -4.78
CA MET A 624 -14.95 10.91 -4.46
C MET A 624 -16.02 11.89 -4.90
N MET A 625 -16.61 11.71 -6.08
CA MET A 625 -17.64 12.61 -6.60
C MET A 625 -19.00 12.46 -5.92
N ASN A 626 -19.37 11.25 -5.50
CA ASN A 626 -20.73 10.90 -5.08
C ASN A 626 -20.81 10.26 -3.69
N GLY A 627 -19.71 10.11 -2.96
CA GLY A 627 -19.71 9.54 -1.61
C GLY A 627 -20.60 10.34 -0.64
N GLU A 628 -21.44 9.68 0.12
CA GLU A 628 -22.39 10.31 1.09
C GLU A 628 -21.63 11.26 2.04
N ASP A 629 -20.47 10.85 2.53
CA ASP A 629 -19.66 11.66 3.43
C ASP A 629 -19.26 13.03 2.85
N LEU A 630 -18.92 13.10 1.57
CA LEU A 630 -18.58 14.36 0.91
C LEU A 630 -19.83 15.17 0.56
N GLN A 631 -20.89 14.51 0.10
CA GLN A 631 -22.15 15.14 -0.23
C GLN A 631 -22.77 15.86 0.98
N ASP A 632 -22.64 15.28 2.18
CA ASP A 632 -23.16 15.86 3.42
C ASP A 632 -22.23 16.94 4.00
N ALA A 633 -20.91 16.72 3.92
CA ALA A 633 -19.93 17.61 4.55
C ALA A 633 -19.68 18.91 3.77
N ILE A 634 -19.69 18.89 2.44
CA ILE A 634 -19.40 20.07 1.60
C ILE A 634 -20.38 21.21 1.84
N PRO A 635 -21.73 21.00 1.82
CA PRO A 635 -22.69 22.07 2.09
C PRO A 635 -22.55 22.67 3.49
N LEU A 636 -22.31 21.84 4.51
CA LEU A 636 -22.10 22.30 5.89
C LEU A 636 -20.84 23.15 6.00
N THR A 637 -19.75 22.72 5.37
CA THR A 637 -18.48 23.46 5.32
C THR A 637 -18.65 24.81 4.62
N ALA A 638 -19.34 24.85 3.48
CA ALA A 638 -19.58 26.11 2.75
C ALA A 638 -20.42 27.09 3.56
N VAL A 639 -21.37 26.61 4.36
CA VAL A 639 -22.14 27.47 5.32
C VAL A 639 -21.18 28.13 6.32
N GLU A 640 -20.27 27.38 6.92
CA GLU A 640 -19.33 27.92 7.92
C GLU A 640 -18.34 28.88 7.28
N VAL A 641 -17.75 28.52 6.13
CA VAL A 641 -16.83 29.38 5.37
C VAL A 641 -17.49 30.71 5.01
N THR A 642 -18.72 30.69 4.52
CA THR A 642 -19.44 31.92 4.09
C THR A 642 -19.95 32.76 5.25
N LYS A 643 -20.20 32.18 6.45
CA LYS A 643 -20.51 32.95 7.67
C LYS A 643 -19.36 33.87 8.05
N ALA A 644 -18.13 33.35 8.05
CA ALA A 644 -16.93 34.09 8.40
C ALA A 644 -16.63 35.28 7.44
N VAL A 645 -17.23 35.23 6.25
CA VAL A 645 -16.95 36.17 5.16
C VAL A 645 -18.04 37.25 4.99
N LYS A 646 -19.23 37.07 5.57
CA LYS A 646 -20.39 37.98 5.39
C LYS A 646 -20.13 39.44 5.75
N GLU A 647 -19.12 39.74 6.54
CA GLU A 647 -18.84 41.09 7.03
C GLU A 647 -17.85 41.88 6.13
N ASN A 648 -17.34 41.26 5.04
CA ASN A 648 -16.32 41.91 4.18
C ASN A 648 -16.81 42.04 2.73
N PRO A 649 -16.78 43.27 2.10
CA PRO A 649 -17.13 43.47 0.69
C PRO A 649 -16.28 42.66 -0.31
N GLN A 650 -15.05 42.28 0.05
CA GLN A 650 -14.21 41.35 -0.71
C GLN A 650 -14.48 39.88 -0.38
N GLY A 651 -15.54 39.61 0.38
CA GLY A 651 -15.84 38.34 1.02
C GLY A 651 -15.88 37.15 0.10
N ILE A 652 -16.31 37.33 -1.14
CA ILE A 652 -16.38 36.23 -2.08
C ILE A 652 -15.01 35.61 -2.41
N LEU A 653 -13.96 36.42 -2.57
CA LEU A 653 -12.62 35.89 -2.81
C LEU A 653 -12.00 35.29 -1.56
N LYS A 654 -12.34 35.82 -0.39
CA LYS A 654 -11.87 35.24 0.88
C LYS A 654 -12.42 33.84 1.15
N SER A 655 -13.64 33.52 0.65
CA SER A 655 -14.11 32.13 0.70
C SER A 655 -13.30 31.24 -0.20
N LEU A 656 -12.94 31.70 -1.40
CA LEU A 656 -12.08 30.95 -2.32
C LEU A 656 -10.67 30.76 -1.76
N GLU A 657 -10.02 31.82 -1.26
CA GLU A 657 -8.71 31.75 -0.59
C GLU A 657 -8.72 30.74 0.54
N ARG A 658 -9.77 30.78 1.38
CA ARG A 658 -9.88 29.87 2.52
C ARG A 658 -10.01 28.41 2.10
N ILE A 659 -10.87 28.08 1.13
CA ILE A 659 -11.03 26.71 0.67
C ILE A 659 -9.81 26.22 -0.12
N ALA A 660 -9.14 27.08 -0.91
CA ALA A 660 -7.91 26.73 -1.61
C ALA A 660 -6.78 26.38 -0.61
N MET A 661 -6.58 27.24 0.41
CA MET A 661 -5.60 27.00 1.45
C MET A 661 -5.90 25.75 2.30
N ALA A 662 -7.19 25.46 2.56
CA ALA A 662 -7.58 24.31 3.34
C ALA A 662 -7.46 22.99 2.56
N THR A 663 -7.61 23.00 1.23
CA THR A 663 -7.60 21.80 0.37
C THR A 663 -6.26 21.62 -0.35
N LEU A 664 -5.79 22.64 -1.05
CA LEU A 664 -4.58 22.59 -1.89
C LEU A 664 -3.35 23.18 -1.20
N ASN A 665 -3.53 23.79 -0.01
CA ASN A 665 -2.49 24.41 0.81
C ASN A 665 -1.75 25.57 0.12
N ARG A 666 -2.37 26.16 -0.91
CA ARG A 666 -1.85 27.32 -1.67
C ARG A 666 -2.93 28.38 -1.90
N GLU A 667 -2.50 29.55 -2.31
CA GLU A 667 -3.42 30.58 -2.77
C GLU A 667 -4.08 30.19 -4.12
N PRO A 668 -5.32 30.64 -4.39
CA PRO A 668 -5.96 30.42 -5.68
C PRO A 668 -5.21 31.17 -6.80
N SER A 669 -5.11 30.54 -7.95
CA SER A 669 -4.55 31.18 -9.14
C SER A 669 -5.51 32.26 -9.70
N GLU A 670 -4.99 33.21 -10.48
CA GLU A 670 -5.82 34.21 -11.18
C GLU A 670 -6.91 33.59 -12.09
N ARG A 671 -6.63 32.40 -12.65
CA ARG A 671 -7.58 31.65 -13.46
C ARG A 671 -8.73 31.11 -12.59
N GLU A 672 -8.43 30.55 -11.45
CA GLU A 672 -9.43 30.04 -10.48
C GLU A 672 -10.29 31.18 -9.93
N GLU A 673 -9.69 32.32 -9.59
CA GLU A 673 -10.44 33.53 -9.21
C GLU A 673 -11.40 33.99 -10.29
N LYS A 674 -10.94 34.03 -11.55
CA LYS A 674 -11.78 34.40 -12.67
C LYS A 674 -12.95 33.48 -12.90
N ILE A 675 -12.71 32.18 -12.80
CA ILE A 675 -13.76 31.15 -12.90
C ILE A 675 -14.76 31.30 -11.77
N PHE A 676 -14.30 31.41 -10.52
CA PHE A 676 -15.14 31.56 -9.35
C PHE A 676 -16.02 32.84 -9.42
N ARG A 677 -15.44 33.99 -9.78
CA ARG A 677 -16.18 35.24 -9.98
C ARG A 677 -17.23 35.14 -11.10
N GLY A 678 -16.89 34.44 -12.19
CA GLY A 678 -17.80 34.20 -13.32
C GLY A 678 -19.00 33.34 -12.90
N HIS A 679 -18.71 32.23 -12.21
CA HIS A 679 -19.73 31.33 -11.70
C HIS A 679 -20.65 31.99 -10.70
N TYR A 680 -20.12 32.68 -9.69
CA TYR A 680 -20.89 33.46 -8.74
C TYR A 680 -21.84 34.48 -9.41
N ARG A 681 -21.34 35.22 -10.43
CA ARG A 681 -22.19 36.16 -11.18
C ARG A 681 -23.36 35.46 -11.88
N THR A 682 -23.12 34.30 -12.46
CA THR A 682 -24.18 33.50 -13.09
C THR A 682 -25.24 33.09 -12.07
N LEU A 683 -24.84 32.63 -10.89
CA LEU A 683 -25.76 32.25 -9.83
C LEU A 683 -26.59 33.43 -9.30
N THR A 684 -26.03 34.63 -9.20
CA THR A 684 -26.77 35.82 -8.73
C THR A 684 -27.90 36.26 -9.64
N HIS A 685 -27.96 35.77 -10.90
CA HIS A 685 -29.10 36.01 -11.79
C HIS A 685 -30.33 35.15 -11.44
N SER A 686 -30.13 34.00 -10.74
CA SER A 686 -31.19 33.00 -10.46
C SER A 686 -31.50 32.84 -9.00
N MET A 687 -30.65 33.32 -8.08
CA MET A 687 -30.81 33.10 -6.65
C MET A 687 -30.31 34.30 -5.83
N PRO A 688 -30.75 34.43 -4.54
CA PRO A 688 -30.26 35.49 -3.64
C PRO A 688 -28.74 35.42 -3.44
N THR A 689 -28.12 36.57 -3.21
CA THR A 689 -26.66 36.73 -3.10
C THR A 689 -26.03 35.84 -2.05
N ASP A 690 -26.68 35.66 -0.90
CA ASP A 690 -26.18 34.79 0.19
C ASP A 690 -26.27 33.31 -0.17
N VAL A 691 -27.24 32.90 -0.96
CA VAL A 691 -27.36 31.56 -1.51
C VAL A 691 -26.31 31.37 -2.61
N ALA A 692 -26.18 32.35 -3.52
CA ALA A 692 -25.23 32.30 -4.63
C ALA A 692 -23.76 32.15 -4.18
N ILE A 693 -23.35 32.89 -3.11
CA ILE A 693 -21.99 32.76 -2.59
C ILE A 693 -21.75 31.38 -1.97
N ARG A 694 -22.74 30.86 -1.24
CA ARG A 694 -22.66 29.55 -0.64
C ARG A 694 -22.56 28.48 -1.72
N THR A 695 -23.44 28.47 -2.70
CA THR A 695 -23.45 27.51 -3.80
C THR A 695 -22.13 27.57 -4.59
N ALA A 696 -21.64 28.78 -4.91
CA ALA A 696 -20.35 28.92 -5.58
C ALA A 696 -19.19 28.34 -4.75
N THR A 697 -19.26 28.49 -3.41
CA THR A 697 -18.24 27.91 -2.50
C THR A 697 -18.36 26.38 -2.40
N GLU A 698 -19.58 25.84 -2.38
CA GLU A 698 -19.86 24.39 -2.44
C GLU A 698 -19.27 23.79 -3.72
N ASP A 699 -19.60 24.35 -4.86
CA ASP A 699 -19.16 23.86 -6.16
C ASP A 699 -17.62 23.90 -6.31
N MET A 700 -17.00 24.98 -5.81
CA MET A 700 -15.54 25.10 -5.90
C MET A 700 -14.81 24.20 -4.90
N LEU A 701 -15.34 24.03 -3.69
CA LEU A 701 -14.80 23.06 -2.71
C LEU A 701 -14.89 21.64 -3.25
N TRP A 702 -16.02 21.28 -3.86
CA TRP A 702 -16.18 20.00 -4.54
C TRP A 702 -15.15 19.82 -5.65
N ALA A 703 -14.96 20.85 -6.49
CA ALA A 703 -13.99 20.82 -7.59
C ALA A 703 -12.54 20.64 -7.09
N TYR A 704 -12.15 21.32 -6.01
CA TYR A 704 -10.83 21.19 -5.42
C TYR A 704 -10.60 19.80 -4.84
N LEU A 705 -11.54 19.25 -4.06
CA LEU A 705 -11.43 17.90 -3.47
C LEU A 705 -11.37 16.79 -4.52
N ASN A 706 -11.94 17.01 -5.72
CA ASN A 706 -11.92 16.06 -6.83
C ASN A 706 -10.81 16.34 -7.86
N SER A 707 -9.92 17.29 -7.58
CA SER A 707 -8.80 17.61 -8.49
C SER A 707 -7.67 16.59 -8.35
N SER A 708 -6.92 16.37 -9.43
CA SER A 708 -5.68 15.56 -9.39
C SER A 708 -4.62 16.18 -8.47
N GLU A 709 -4.60 17.52 -8.34
CA GLU A 709 -3.72 18.22 -7.42
C GLU A 709 -4.02 17.85 -5.97
N PHE A 710 -5.32 17.79 -5.57
CA PHE A 710 -5.69 17.39 -4.21
C PHE A 710 -5.27 15.94 -3.91
N THR A 711 -5.47 15.03 -4.85
CA THR A 711 -5.23 13.60 -4.65
C THR A 711 -3.79 13.17 -4.87
N SER A 712 -2.86 14.10 -5.14
CA SER A 712 -1.44 13.83 -5.36
C SER A 712 -0.53 14.42 -4.28
N VAL A 713 0.59 13.72 -4.09
CA VAL A 713 1.77 14.21 -3.37
C VAL A 713 2.71 14.78 -4.42
N HIS A 714 2.91 16.07 -4.41
CA HIS A 714 3.76 16.80 -5.37
C HIS A 714 4.71 17.73 -4.67
#